data_8fbef2abd1ba7ffa54e0015225a94c09
#
_entry.id   8fbef2abd1ba7ffa54e0015225a94c09
#
_cell.length_a   1.000
_cell.length_b   1.000
_cell.length_c   1.000
_cell.angle_alpha   90.00
_cell.angle_beta   90.00
_cell.angle_gamma   90.00
#
_symmetry.space_group_name_H-M   'P 1'
#
loop_
_entity.id
_entity.type
_entity.pdbx_description
1 polymer ?
#
loop_
_entity_poly.entity_id
_entity_poly.type
_entity_poly.pdbx_seq_one_letter_code
_entity_poly.pdbx_strand_id
1 'polypeptide(L)'
;MGQNAIVIKGAREHNLKDVDLTIPRDELVVITGLSGSGKSSLAFDTMYAEGQRRYVESLSSYARMFLGQMSKPDLDSIDGLSPAVSIDQKTTSKNPRSTVGTTTEIYDYLRLLFARVGVPHCPECGRPIMKQTTDQVTDEILALAHDAKAIVMAPVVAGRKGEFTKLFADLAREGFSRVRIDGEIVKLDGEPRTLNKKIKHFIDVVVDRVQLKESATSRIAEAVEVATKLADGRVLVQVLGPDGKPLGEGGGRSSGATGGLGAGEHIFSLALACPEHGHSMDELQPRDFSFNAPYGACPDCLGIGSRDEVDASLVVPDPSLSLDEGVIAPFRTGNYYPQVLRAVAKHMGVSSDTPWEDMPKKAQDALLHGLGKEKVRVDYVTVDGRETYWYIEWDGALAAVMHRYQEAQSDAQREKLQSYFAIVPCATCGGKRLKPEILAVTVGGKSIHEVTEMSAAEGLRFFEGLSFEGQQSHIAGPIVKEIKARLKFLVDVGLDYLTLERATATLSGGEAQRIRLATQIGAGLMGVLYILDEPSIGLHQRDNERLIATLAHLRDLGNTVIVVEHDEDTIRSADFVVDMGPGAGEHGGAVVAAGTPEEVARAKGSLTADYLSGRRKIEVPSARRKPRRGALKLTGATENNLKNVTLEVPFGTLTVVTGVSGSGKSSLVTDTLAPALANRVNHAHRRTGAYKKITGLDKIDKVINIDQSPIGRTPRSNPATYIGLWDDIRALFASTQEAKARGYSPGRFSFNVNGGRCEACKGDGQIKIEMHFLPDIYVPCEVCGGARYNRETLQVTYRGENIADVLDMTVEDALSFFENIPGIKRKLQTLFDVGLGYIRLGQPATTLSGGEAQRVKLASELQRRQTGKTFYILDEPTTGLHFEDVRQLLAVLQRLVDAGNTVLVIEHNLDVIKCADRIVDLGPEGGEGGGRIVAQGTPEEVASVPESHTGRFVKKMLADGRL
;
A
#
# COMPACT_ATOMS: atom_id res chain seq x y z
N MET A 1 33.53 15.48 29.81
CA MET A 1 32.74 14.33 30.28
C MET A 1 31.35 14.55 29.73
N GLY A 2 30.87 13.68 28.82
CA GLY A 2 29.51 13.81 28.27
C GLY A 2 28.49 13.63 29.40
N GLN A 3 27.39 14.35 29.33
CA GLN A 3 26.28 14.16 30.27
C GLN A 3 25.71 12.74 30.02
N ASN A 4 25.68 11.89 31.05
CA ASN A 4 25.16 10.52 30.96
C ASN A 4 23.63 10.47 30.99
N ALA A 5 22.94 11.60 30.95
CA ALA A 5 21.49 11.70 31.03
C ALA A 5 20.93 12.83 30.18
N ILE A 6 19.68 12.68 29.73
CA ILE A 6 18.85 13.74 29.18
C ILE A 6 18.07 14.33 30.36
N VAL A 7 18.22 15.64 30.59
CA VAL A 7 17.56 16.35 31.69
C VAL A 7 16.56 17.32 31.11
N ILE A 8 15.28 17.11 31.38
CA ILE A 8 14.14 17.95 30.96
C ILE A 8 13.69 18.75 32.18
N LYS A 9 13.45 20.05 31.98
CA LYS A 9 12.91 20.94 33.01
C LYS A 9 11.75 21.76 32.45
N GLY A 10 10.66 21.78 33.21
CA GLY A 10 9.52 22.64 32.98
C GLY A 10 8.81 22.35 31.64
N ALA A 11 8.64 21.09 31.22
CA ALA A 11 7.91 20.80 30.00
C ALA A 11 6.40 20.99 30.17
N ARG A 12 5.79 21.85 29.32
CA ARG A 12 4.40 22.29 29.39
C ARG A 12 3.64 22.14 28.07
N GLU A 13 4.20 21.39 27.09
CA GLU A 13 3.56 21.22 25.78
C GLU A 13 2.22 20.48 25.93
N HIS A 14 1.17 20.97 25.29
CA HIS A 14 -0.19 20.46 25.34
C HIS A 14 -0.74 20.32 26.79
N ASN A 15 -0.87 19.07 27.26
CA ASN A 15 -1.40 18.76 28.60
C ASN A 15 -0.31 18.49 29.64
N LEU A 16 0.96 18.65 29.32
CA LEU A 16 2.06 18.45 30.28
C LEU A 16 2.02 19.50 31.41
N LYS A 17 2.23 19.04 32.64
CA LYS A 17 2.14 19.85 33.85
C LYS A 17 3.52 20.13 34.44
N ASP A 18 4.27 21.02 33.82
CA ASP A 18 5.58 21.46 34.28
C ASP A 18 6.50 20.27 34.63
N VAL A 19 6.70 19.41 33.65
CA VAL A 19 7.36 18.12 33.85
C VAL A 19 8.87 18.31 33.97
N ASP A 20 9.42 17.88 35.12
CA ASP A 20 10.85 17.68 35.35
C ASP A 20 11.18 16.19 35.30
N LEU A 21 12.11 15.81 34.41
CA LEU A 21 12.47 14.40 34.21
C LEU A 21 13.94 14.25 33.83
N THR A 22 14.57 13.23 34.41
CA THR A 22 15.93 12.80 34.03
C THR A 22 15.86 11.39 33.43
N ILE A 23 16.30 11.25 32.20
CA ILE A 23 16.30 9.99 31.44
C ILE A 23 17.74 9.57 31.18
N PRO A 24 18.15 8.33 31.48
CA PRO A 24 19.49 7.84 31.16
C PRO A 24 19.72 7.79 29.65
N ARG A 25 20.97 7.97 29.22
CA ARG A 25 21.39 7.83 27.83
C ARG A 25 21.92 6.41 27.56
N ASP A 26 21.91 6.05 26.29
CA ASP A 26 22.41 4.78 25.78
C ASP A 26 21.67 3.57 26.40
N GLU A 27 20.37 3.78 26.71
CA GLU A 27 19.46 2.81 27.29
C GLU A 27 18.17 2.70 26.46
N LEU A 28 17.45 1.60 26.65
CA LEU A 28 16.09 1.40 26.15
C LEU A 28 15.10 1.95 27.18
N VAL A 29 14.46 3.06 26.83
CA VAL A 29 13.52 3.78 27.68
C VAL A 29 12.10 3.61 27.15
N VAL A 30 11.17 3.17 28.00
CA VAL A 30 9.75 3.07 27.63
C VAL A 30 8.94 4.15 28.32
N ILE A 31 8.21 4.96 27.55
CA ILE A 31 7.23 5.93 28.06
C ILE A 31 5.84 5.29 27.93
N THR A 32 5.18 5.04 29.05
CA THR A 32 3.88 4.37 29.13
C THR A 32 2.84 5.21 29.89
N GLY A 33 1.60 4.73 30.03
CA GLY A 33 0.49 5.39 30.72
C GLY A 33 -0.81 5.38 29.90
N LEU A 34 -1.91 5.88 30.46
CA LEU A 34 -3.22 5.92 29.79
C LEU A 34 -3.21 6.62 28.44
N SER A 35 -4.16 6.27 27.55
CA SER A 35 -4.39 7.03 26.32
C SER A 35 -4.72 8.49 26.68
N GLY A 36 -4.04 9.47 26.01
CA GLY A 36 -4.20 10.90 26.33
C GLY A 36 -3.49 11.39 27.60
N SER A 37 -2.61 10.58 28.23
CA SER A 37 -1.85 11.02 29.43
C SER A 37 -0.68 11.96 29.18
N GLY A 38 -0.35 12.27 27.90
CA GLY A 38 0.75 13.18 27.55
C GLY A 38 2.04 12.49 27.09
N LYS A 39 2.03 11.16 26.86
CA LYS A 39 3.19 10.39 26.36
C LYS A 39 3.80 10.96 25.08
N SER A 40 2.96 11.12 24.07
CA SER A 40 3.40 11.62 22.75
C SER A 40 3.81 13.09 22.85
N SER A 41 3.15 13.89 23.69
CA SER A 41 3.54 15.29 23.95
C SER A 41 4.95 15.38 24.55
N LEU A 42 5.31 14.46 25.45
CA LEU A 42 6.67 14.41 26.01
C LEU A 42 7.69 13.89 24.99
N ALA A 43 7.40 12.75 24.32
CA ALA A 43 8.36 12.09 23.45
C ALA A 43 8.55 12.84 22.12
N PHE A 44 7.45 13.20 21.44
CA PHE A 44 7.50 13.76 20.08
C PHE A 44 7.43 15.29 20.10
N ASP A 45 6.42 15.89 20.75
CA ASP A 45 6.19 17.32 20.68
C ASP A 45 7.20 18.11 21.55
N THR A 46 7.85 17.45 22.52
CA THR A 46 8.90 18.06 23.37
C THR A 46 10.32 17.59 22.98
N MET A 47 10.64 16.30 23.21
CA MET A 47 12.02 15.81 23.06
C MET A 47 12.49 15.77 21.61
N TYR A 48 11.68 15.15 20.72
CA TYR A 48 12.01 15.06 19.30
C TYR A 48 12.01 16.45 18.66
N ALA A 49 10.97 17.23 18.89
CA ALA A 49 10.84 18.57 18.31
C ALA A 49 12.03 19.47 18.68
N GLU A 50 12.47 19.48 19.95
CA GLU A 50 13.64 20.25 20.38
C GLU A 50 14.95 19.69 19.82
N GLY A 51 15.11 18.35 19.78
CA GLY A 51 16.28 17.70 19.18
C GLY A 51 16.43 18.03 17.69
N GLN A 52 15.33 17.98 16.95
CA GLN A 52 15.30 18.34 15.54
C GLN A 52 15.52 19.84 15.32
N ARG A 53 14.90 20.69 16.14
CA ARG A 53 15.09 22.15 16.07
C ARG A 53 16.56 22.51 16.22
N ARG A 54 17.26 21.97 17.24
CA ARG A 54 18.70 22.20 17.45
C ARG A 54 19.55 21.71 16.31
N TYR A 55 19.20 20.53 15.76
CA TYR A 55 19.89 20.00 14.59
C TYR A 55 19.75 20.92 13.38
N VAL A 56 18.52 21.37 13.07
CA VAL A 56 18.26 22.30 11.96
C VAL A 56 18.95 23.64 12.19
N GLU A 57 18.98 24.16 13.42
CA GLU A 57 19.72 25.40 13.75
C GLU A 57 21.23 25.29 13.55
N SER A 58 21.80 24.11 13.69
CA SER A 58 23.23 23.86 13.45
C SER A 58 23.60 23.87 11.96
N LEU A 59 22.61 23.75 11.05
CA LEU A 59 22.80 23.72 9.61
C LEU A 59 23.09 25.15 9.05
N SER A 60 23.60 25.20 7.80
CA SER A 60 23.81 26.46 7.10
C SER A 60 22.51 27.27 6.93
N SER A 61 22.61 28.60 6.83
CA SER A 61 21.45 29.47 6.59
C SER A 61 20.67 29.11 5.34
N TYR A 62 21.34 28.59 4.31
CA TYR A 62 20.73 28.10 3.08
C TYR A 62 19.86 26.86 3.34
N ALA A 63 20.38 25.87 4.04
CA ALA A 63 19.63 24.65 4.39
C ALA A 63 18.41 24.96 5.28
N ARG A 64 18.56 25.89 6.24
CA ARG A 64 17.45 26.34 7.11
C ARG A 64 16.29 27.00 6.34
N MET A 65 16.61 27.69 5.24
CA MET A 65 15.59 28.33 4.41
C MET A 65 14.65 27.30 3.72
N PHE A 66 15.16 26.11 3.41
CA PHE A 66 14.38 25.02 2.84
C PHE A 66 13.62 24.19 3.87
N LEU A 67 14.19 24.02 5.08
CA LEU A 67 13.60 23.18 6.13
C LEU A 67 12.56 23.91 7.00
N GLY A 68 12.46 25.23 6.86
CA GLY A 68 11.55 26.05 7.64
C GLY A 68 12.06 26.34 9.07
N GLN A 69 11.44 27.32 9.72
CA GLN A 69 11.68 27.59 11.14
C GLN A 69 10.76 26.70 11.97
N MET A 70 11.33 25.87 12.83
CA MET A 70 10.56 25.07 13.79
C MET A 70 10.28 25.92 15.04
N SER A 71 9.05 25.88 15.54
CA SER A 71 8.69 26.53 16.82
C SER A 71 9.43 25.83 17.96
N LYS A 72 9.89 26.61 18.93
CA LYS A 72 10.45 26.04 20.16
C LYS A 72 9.31 25.43 20.99
N PRO A 73 9.43 24.18 21.47
CA PRO A 73 8.47 23.60 22.39
C PRO A 73 8.39 24.40 23.70
N ASP A 74 7.25 24.36 24.36
CA ASP A 74 7.06 25.03 25.67
C ASP A 74 7.73 24.24 26.79
N LEU A 75 8.97 24.64 27.08
CA LEU A 75 9.81 24.07 28.13
C LEU A 75 10.86 25.11 28.60
N ASP A 76 11.33 24.97 29.83
CA ASP A 76 12.39 25.82 30.37
C ASP A 76 13.74 25.44 29.77
N SER A 77 14.15 24.18 29.90
CA SER A 77 15.39 23.66 29.31
C SER A 77 15.36 22.16 29.10
N ILE A 78 16.16 21.71 28.14
CA ILE A 78 16.46 20.28 27.94
C ILE A 78 17.94 20.13 27.59
N ASP A 79 18.68 19.34 28.37
CA ASP A 79 20.10 19.10 28.21
C ASP A 79 20.40 17.66 27.90
N GLY A 80 21.52 17.38 27.24
CA GLY A 80 21.98 16.03 26.93
C GLY A 80 21.33 15.39 25.70
N LEU A 81 20.54 16.13 24.89
CA LEU A 81 19.94 15.59 23.65
C LEU A 81 21.02 15.29 22.62
N SER A 82 20.90 14.09 22.02
CA SER A 82 21.57 13.69 20.78
C SER A 82 20.75 14.10 19.55
N PRO A 83 21.30 14.06 18.32
CA PRO A 83 20.50 14.14 17.10
C PRO A 83 19.35 13.14 17.16
N ALA A 84 18.12 13.61 16.93
CA ALA A 84 16.93 12.81 17.13
C ALA A 84 16.35 12.32 15.80
N VAL A 85 15.94 11.05 15.76
CA VAL A 85 15.23 10.40 14.65
C VAL A 85 13.89 9.88 15.16
N SER A 86 12.80 10.31 14.51
CA SER A 86 11.45 9.85 14.80
C SER A 86 11.01 8.73 13.85
N ILE A 87 10.40 7.69 14.40
CA ILE A 87 9.78 6.59 13.66
C ILE A 87 8.32 6.52 14.09
N ASP A 88 7.51 7.38 13.47
CA ASP A 88 6.07 7.49 13.72
C ASP A 88 5.22 6.58 12.84
N GLN A 89 3.95 6.40 13.20
CA GLN A 89 2.99 5.54 12.50
C GLN A 89 2.30 6.25 11.31
N LYS A 90 2.29 7.58 11.28
CA LYS A 90 1.31 8.38 10.51
C LYS A 90 1.49 8.46 8.99
N THR A 91 2.57 7.97 8.37
CA THR A 91 2.82 8.23 6.96
C THR A 91 3.15 7.01 6.13
N THR A 92 2.13 6.31 5.66
CA THR A 92 2.29 5.47 4.46
C THR A 92 2.31 6.38 3.23
N SER A 93 3.37 6.30 2.43
CA SER A 93 3.41 7.00 1.14
C SER A 93 2.28 6.51 0.24
N LYS A 94 1.41 7.42 -0.20
CA LYS A 94 0.36 7.11 -1.18
C LYS A 94 0.88 7.07 -2.62
N ASN A 95 2.19 7.23 -2.82
CA ASN A 95 2.78 7.20 -4.14
C ASN A 95 2.75 5.74 -4.69
N PRO A 96 2.05 5.46 -5.80
CA PRO A 96 1.93 4.12 -6.36
C PRO A 96 3.27 3.55 -6.87
N ARG A 97 4.30 4.39 -7.02
CA ARG A 97 5.64 3.99 -7.44
C ARG A 97 6.55 3.59 -6.27
N SER A 98 6.16 3.89 -5.02
CA SER A 98 6.93 3.48 -3.85
C SER A 98 6.67 2.00 -3.54
N THR A 99 7.76 1.23 -3.40
CA THR A 99 7.73 -0.19 -3.03
C THR A 99 8.59 -0.43 -1.80
N VAL A 100 8.46 -1.60 -1.17
CA VAL A 100 9.35 -2.03 -0.08
C VAL A 100 10.81 -1.91 -0.53
N GLY A 101 11.14 -2.45 -1.72
CA GLY A 101 12.51 -2.41 -2.25
C GLY A 101 13.07 -0.99 -2.46
N THR A 102 12.23 -0.02 -2.89
CA THR A 102 12.69 1.38 -3.04
C THR A 102 12.80 2.11 -1.71
N THR A 103 11.92 1.83 -0.76
CA THR A 103 11.94 2.47 0.57
C THR A 103 13.12 1.99 1.42
N THR A 104 13.53 0.73 1.25
CA THR A 104 14.70 0.13 1.92
C THR A 104 16.01 0.34 1.18
N GLU A 105 16.00 1.05 0.05
CA GLU A 105 17.13 1.25 -0.87
C GLU A 105 17.68 -0.05 -1.49
N ILE A 106 17.12 -1.22 -1.17
CA ILE A 106 17.55 -2.50 -1.75
C ILE A 106 17.44 -2.47 -3.26
N TYR A 107 16.40 -1.84 -3.81
CA TYR A 107 16.18 -1.72 -5.24
C TYR A 107 17.29 -0.93 -5.95
N ASP A 108 17.90 0.06 -5.29
CA ASP A 108 19.00 0.84 -5.84
C ASP A 108 20.28 0.00 -5.99
N TYR A 109 20.56 -0.85 -4.99
CA TYR A 109 21.63 -1.84 -5.09
C TYR A 109 21.35 -2.93 -6.12
N LEU A 110 20.11 -3.38 -6.26
CA LEU A 110 19.70 -4.32 -7.32
C LEU A 110 19.95 -3.73 -8.71
N ARG A 111 19.53 -2.49 -8.96
CA ARG A 111 19.77 -1.81 -10.23
C ARG A 111 21.27 -1.74 -10.56
N LEU A 112 22.10 -1.44 -9.55
CA LEU A 112 23.54 -1.39 -9.72
C LEU A 112 24.11 -2.79 -10.02
N LEU A 113 23.68 -3.82 -9.30
CA LEU A 113 24.11 -5.20 -9.49
C LEU A 113 23.77 -5.68 -10.92
N PHE A 114 22.49 -5.54 -11.32
CA PHE A 114 22.03 -5.98 -12.64
C PHE A 114 22.71 -5.23 -13.79
N ALA A 115 23.00 -3.94 -13.62
CA ALA A 115 23.71 -3.17 -14.62
C ALA A 115 25.19 -3.57 -14.77
N ARG A 116 25.84 -4.08 -13.71
CA ARG A 116 27.27 -4.36 -13.70
C ARG A 116 27.63 -5.82 -13.97
N VAL A 117 26.84 -6.77 -13.49
CA VAL A 117 27.11 -8.21 -13.61
C VAL A 117 25.94 -9.00 -14.24
N GLY A 118 24.86 -8.30 -14.62
CA GLY A 118 23.72 -8.93 -15.27
C GLY A 118 24.05 -9.45 -16.66
N VAL A 119 23.53 -10.62 -16.97
CA VAL A 119 23.64 -11.25 -18.30
C VAL A 119 22.37 -10.95 -19.09
N PRO A 120 22.44 -10.14 -20.16
CA PRO A 120 21.30 -9.89 -21.02
C PRO A 120 20.91 -11.10 -21.86
N HIS A 121 19.62 -11.31 -22.04
CA HIS A 121 19.08 -12.38 -22.89
C HIS A 121 18.12 -11.79 -23.92
N CYS A 122 17.95 -12.49 -25.02
CA CYS A 122 16.95 -12.13 -26.00
C CYS A 122 15.54 -12.36 -25.44
N PRO A 123 14.64 -11.37 -25.46
CA PRO A 123 13.29 -11.52 -24.91
C PRO A 123 12.42 -12.53 -25.65
N GLU A 124 12.77 -12.89 -26.90
CA GLU A 124 12.02 -13.84 -27.72
C GLU A 124 12.55 -15.29 -27.63
N CYS A 125 13.87 -15.50 -27.73
CA CYS A 125 14.45 -16.84 -27.72
C CYS A 125 15.16 -17.23 -26.42
N GLY A 126 15.33 -16.31 -25.49
CA GLY A 126 15.98 -16.57 -24.19
C GLY A 126 17.49 -16.81 -24.25
N ARG A 127 18.15 -16.68 -25.41
CA ARG A 127 19.61 -16.85 -25.53
C ARG A 127 20.35 -15.69 -24.89
N PRO A 128 21.48 -15.94 -24.18
CA PRO A 128 22.31 -14.87 -23.66
C PRO A 128 22.89 -14.05 -24.82
N ILE A 129 22.86 -12.73 -24.64
CA ILE A 129 23.45 -11.77 -25.59
C ILE A 129 24.78 -11.34 -25.00
N MET A 130 25.88 -11.77 -25.61
CA MET A 130 27.22 -11.42 -25.17
C MET A 130 27.91 -10.54 -26.23
N LYS A 131 28.74 -9.62 -25.77
CA LYS A 131 29.62 -8.84 -26.65
C LYS A 131 30.77 -9.73 -27.09
N GLN A 132 30.87 -9.99 -28.39
CA GLN A 132 31.96 -10.74 -28.96
C GLN A 132 33.14 -9.81 -29.33
N THR A 133 34.34 -10.29 -29.23
CA THR A 133 35.53 -9.60 -29.79
C THR A 133 35.71 -9.97 -31.27
N THR A 134 36.45 -9.15 -32.03
CA THR A 134 36.79 -9.45 -33.44
C THR A 134 37.47 -10.81 -33.57
N ASP A 135 38.34 -11.14 -32.62
CA ASP A 135 39.07 -12.44 -32.62
C ASP A 135 38.09 -13.60 -32.41
N GLN A 136 37.19 -13.49 -31.42
CA GLN A 136 36.18 -14.52 -31.18
C GLN A 136 35.25 -14.73 -32.37
N VAL A 137 34.76 -13.64 -32.99
CA VAL A 137 33.96 -13.71 -34.21
C VAL A 137 34.76 -14.37 -35.36
N THR A 138 36.05 -14.05 -35.48
CA THR A 138 36.92 -14.65 -36.49
C THR A 138 37.08 -16.15 -36.28
N ASP A 139 37.34 -16.58 -35.04
CA ASP A 139 37.45 -18.00 -34.67
C ASP A 139 36.14 -18.77 -34.91
N GLU A 140 35.00 -18.18 -34.54
CA GLU A 140 33.70 -18.79 -34.81
C GLU A 140 33.39 -18.91 -36.32
N ILE A 141 33.77 -17.90 -37.13
CA ILE A 141 33.61 -17.93 -38.59
C ILE A 141 34.46 -19.08 -39.17
N LEU A 142 35.69 -19.24 -38.68
CA LEU A 142 36.56 -20.33 -39.11
C LEU A 142 36.01 -21.72 -38.75
N ALA A 143 35.31 -21.83 -37.64
CA ALA A 143 34.70 -23.06 -37.15
C ALA A 143 33.41 -23.46 -37.91
N LEU A 144 32.78 -22.56 -38.70
CA LEU A 144 31.51 -22.83 -39.39
C LEU A 144 31.60 -23.99 -40.38
N ALA A 145 32.65 -24.03 -41.19
CA ALA A 145 32.87 -25.11 -42.15
C ALA A 145 34.34 -25.12 -42.67
N HIS A 146 35.05 -26.20 -42.45
CA HIS A 146 36.47 -26.31 -42.87
C HIS A 146 36.60 -26.31 -44.41
N ASP A 147 37.49 -25.47 -44.91
CA ASP A 147 37.80 -25.29 -46.34
C ASP A 147 36.64 -24.82 -47.25
N ALA A 148 35.49 -24.48 -46.69
CA ALA A 148 34.34 -23.94 -47.45
C ALA A 148 34.64 -22.49 -47.91
N LYS A 149 33.97 -22.06 -48.98
CA LYS A 149 33.95 -20.65 -49.38
C LYS A 149 32.88 -19.90 -48.59
N ALA A 150 33.21 -18.68 -48.15
CA ALA A 150 32.26 -17.81 -47.46
C ALA A 150 32.25 -16.40 -48.04
N ILE A 151 31.13 -15.73 -47.94
CA ILE A 151 30.97 -14.32 -48.28
C ILE A 151 30.79 -13.56 -46.96
N VAL A 152 31.69 -12.64 -46.62
CA VAL A 152 31.57 -11.75 -45.47
C VAL A 152 30.85 -10.48 -45.91
N MET A 153 29.77 -10.10 -45.24
CA MET A 153 28.92 -9.00 -45.65
C MET A 153 28.57 -8.11 -44.42
N ALA A 154 28.32 -6.83 -44.69
CA ALA A 154 27.83 -5.86 -43.72
C ALA A 154 26.32 -5.60 -43.92
N PRO A 155 25.44 -5.98 -43.00
CA PRO A 155 23.98 -5.77 -43.10
C PRO A 155 23.63 -4.31 -42.75
N VAL A 156 23.73 -3.38 -43.72
CA VAL A 156 23.52 -1.93 -43.53
C VAL A 156 22.05 -1.51 -43.49
N VAL A 157 21.17 -2.28 -44.15
CA VAL A 157 19.71 -2.05 -44.10
C VAL A 157 19.00 -3.36 -43.83
N ALA A 158 18.22 -3.39 -42.73
CA ALA A 158 17.41 -4.54 -42.35
C ALA A 158 15.92 -4.16 -42.27
N GLY A 159 15.11 -4.58 -43.27
CA GLY A 159 13.67 -4.43 -43.29
C GLY A 159 13.15 -2.98 -43.28
N ARG A 160 13.90 -2.05 -43.86
CA ARG A 160 13.53 -0.61 -43.93
C ARG A 160 12.96 -0.24 -45.30
N LYS A 161 11.94 0.62 -45.30
CA LYS A 161 11.41 1.24 -46.53
C LYS A 161 12.27 2.44 -46.95
N GLY A 162 12.50 2.62 -48.23
CA GLY A 162 13.28 3.75 -48.72
C GLY A 162 13.81 3.53 -50.14
N GLU A 163 14.24 4.60 -50.79
CA GLU A 163 14.84 4.56 -52.17
C GLU A 163 16.34 4.24 -52.15
N PHE A 164 17.03 4.48 -51.02
CA PHE A 164 18.45 4.19 -50.76
C PHE A 164 19.46 4.71 -51.79
N THR A 165 19.10 5.60 -52.71
CA THR A 165 19.94 6.13 -53.77
C THR A 165 21.24 6.73 -53.24
N LYS A 166 21.16 7.51 -52.14
CA LYS A 166 22.34 8.12 -51.51
C LYS A 166 23.28 7.05 -50.93
N LEU A 167 22.74 6.03 -50.29
CA LEU A 167 23.51 4.93 -49.69
C LEU A 167 24.34 4.23 -50.75
N PHE A 168 23.75 3.87 -51.89
CA PHE A 168 24.48 3.24 -52.98
C PHE A 168 25.58 4.13 -53.56
N ALA A 169 25.35 5.42 -53.69
CA ALA A 169 26.36 6.37 -54.15
C ALA A 169 27.52 6.53 -53.14
N ASP A 170 27.26 6.53 -51.89
CA ASP A 170 28.26 6.63 -50.82
C ASP A 170 29.11 5.33 -50.78
N LEU A 171 28.48 4.14 -50.80
CA LEU A 171 29.18 2.85 -50.87
C LEU A 171 30.08 2.70 -52.09
N ALA A 172 29.60 3.13 -53.28
CA ALA A 172 30.44 3.12 -54.50
C ALA A 172 31.63 4.05 -54.39
N ARG A 173 31.48 5.22 -53.75
CA ARG A 173 32.57 6.16 -53.49
C ARG A 173 33.61 5.64 -52.50
N GLU A 174 33.19 4.86 -51.51
CA GLU A 174 34.02 4.15 -50.54
C GLU A 174 34.77 2.93 -51.13
N GLY A 175 34.46 2.58 -52.38
CA GLY A 175 35.17 1.52 -53.12
C GLY A 175 34.52 0.14 -53.07
N PHE A 176 33.31 0.00 -52.51
CA PHE A 176 32.62 -1.28 -52.52
C PHE A 176 32.06 -1.58 -53.91
N SER A 177 32.38 -2.76 -54.44
CA SER A 177 32.01 -3.14 -55.80
C SER A 177 30.73 -3.96 -55.91
N ARG A 178 30.19 -4.45 -54.79
CA ARG A 178 29.00 -5.35 -54.79
C ARG A 178 28.17 -5.14 -53.51
N VAL A 179 26.89 -5.21 -53.70
CA VAL A 179 25.88 -5.26 -52.60
C VAL A 179 24.90 -6.41 -52.85
N ARG A 180 24.35 -6.97 -51.80
CA ARG A 180 23.24 -7.91 -51.90
C ARG A 180 21.96 -7.13 -51.53
N ILE A 181 20.97 -7.13 -52.46
CA ILE A 181 19.71 -6.45 -52.29
C ILE A 181 18.62 -7.53 -52.30
N ASP A 182 17.85 -7.66 -51.23
CA ASP A 182 16.74 -8.62 -51.10
C ASP A 182 17.12 -10.06 -51.48
N GLY A 183 18.38 -10.44 -51.17
CA GLY A 183 18.93 -11.80 -51.46
C GLY A 183 19.74 -11.90 -52.73
N GLU A 184 19.68 -10.93 -53.66
CA GLU A 184 20.43 -10.94 -54.92
C GLU A 184 21.71 -10.08 -54.86
N ILE A 185 22.88 -10.64 -55.25
CA ILE A 185 24.15 -9.93 -55.31
C ILE A 185 24.23 -9.14 -56.61
N VAL A 186 24.35 -7.84 -56.49
CA VAL A 186 24.36 -6.88 -57.58
C VAL A 186 25.67 -6.09 -57.57
N LYS A 187 26.20 -5.73 -58.75
CA LYS A 187 27.37 -4.85 -58.84
C LYS A 187 26.95 -3.37 -58.65
N LEU A 188 27.84 -2.63 -57.97
CA LEU A 188 27.78 -1.18 -57.85
C LEU A 188 28.69 -0.61 -58.98
N ASP A 189 28.12 -0.33 -60.11
CA ASP A 189 28.80 0.17 -61.34
C ASP A 189 28.74 1.70 -61.50
N GLY A 190 28.36 2.42 -60.45
CA GLY A 190 28.31 3.88 -60.43
C GLY A 190 27.01 4.48 -60.99
N GLU A 191 26.12 3.68 -61.56
CA GLU A 191 24.83 4.18 -61.99
C GLU A 191 23.87 4.37 -60.79
N PRO A 192 23.07 5.45 -60.74
CA PRO A 192 22.15 5.71 -59.65
C PRO A 192 21.04 4.65 -59.60
N ARG A 193 21.07 3.82 -58.55
CA ARG A 193 20.00 2.83 -58.27
C ARG A 193 18.98 3.39 -57.28
N THR A 194 17.72 3.16 -57.60
CA THR A 194 16.59 3.61 -56.76
C THR A 194 15.70 2.40 -56.50
N LEU A 195 15.44 2.09 -55.23
CA LEU A 195 14.55 1.00 -54.82
C LEU A 195 13.13 1.53 -54.60
N ASN A 196 12.16 0.60 -54.50
CA ASN A 196 10.77 0.92 -54.29
C ASN A 196 10.52 1.36 -52.84
N LYS A 197 10.22 2.63 -52.63
CA LYS A 197 9.99 3.24 -51.32
C LYS A 197 8.80 2.68 -50.53
N LYS A 198 7.92 1.87 -51.13
CA LYS A 198 6.70 1.34 -50.49
C LYS A 198 6.93 -0.01 -49.84
N ILE A 199 7.98 -0.75 -50.22
CA ILE A 199 8.31 -2.07 -49.68
C ILE A 199 9.52 -2.02 -48.75
N LYS A 200 9.66 -3.04 -47.90
CA LYS A 200 10.83 -3.20 -47.00
C LYS A 200 11.96 -3.84 -47.77
N HIS A 201 13.16 -3.31 -47.65
CA HIS A 201 14.38 -3.83 -48.29
C HIS A 201 15.42 -4.30 -47.29
N PHE A 202 16.21 -5.31 -47.68
CA PHE A 202 17.39 -5.77 -46.97
C PHE A 202 18.60 -5.49 -47.89
N ILE A 203 19.59 -4.75 -47.38
CA ILE A 203 20.80 -4.39 -48.14
C ILE A 203 22.03 -4.78 -47.35
N ASP A 204 22.85 -5.70 -47.89
CA ASP A 204 24.09 -6.13 -47.27
C ASP A 204 25.24 -5.82 -48.21
N VAL A 205 26.25 -5.11 -47.67
CA VAL A 205 27.48 -4.78 -48.46
C VAL A 205 28.39 -5.99 -48.46
N VAL A 206 28.78 -6.46 -49.65
CA VAL A 206 29.76 -7.56 -49.78
C VAL A 206 31.15 -7.00 -49.52
N VAL A 207 31.73 -7.37 -48.37
CA VAL A 207 33.04 -6.90 -47.95
C VAL A 207 34.11 -7.77 -48.55
N ASP A 208 34.04 -9.11 -48.39
CA ASP A 208 35.04 -10.02 -48.97
C ASP A 208 34.43 -11.40 -49.25
N ARG A 209 35.17 -12.19 -50.13
CA ARG A 209 34.92 -13.61 -50.41
C ARG A 209 36.15 -14.38 -50.02
N VAL A 210 36.03 -15.18 -48.98
CA VAL A 210 37.15 -15.89 -48.35
C VAL A 210 36.96 -17.38 -48.36
N GLN A 211 38.05 -18.13 -48.25
CA GLN A 211 38.02 -19.57 -47.98
C GLN A 211 38.29 -19.76 -46.48
N LEU A 212 37.46 -20.50 -45.79
CA LEU A 212 37.52 -20.74 -44.34
C LEU A 212 38.65 -21.75 -44.05
N LYS A 213 39.88 -21.24 -43.85
CA LYS A 213 41.06 -21.99 -43.47
C LYS A 213 42.00 -21.14 -42.59
N GLU A 214 42.77 -21.76 -41.75
CA GLU A 214 43.68 -21.09 -40.82
C GLU A 214 44.58 -20.02 -41.46
N SER A 215 45.05 -20.25 -42.68
CA SER A 215 45.89 -19.28 -43.41
C SER A 215 45.13 -17.99 -43.82
N ALA A 216 43.83 -17.94 -43.67
CA ALA A 216 43.00 -16.78 -43.98
C ALA A 216 42.56 -15.98 -42.75
N THR A 217 43.00 -16.31 -41.53
CA THR A 217 42.60 -15.68 -40.27
C THR A 217 42.73 -14.16 -40.33
N SER A 218 43.88 -13.61 -40.71
CA SER A 218 44.06 -12.14 -40.79
C SER A 218 43.10 -11.49 -41.79
N ARG A 219 42.86 -12.13 -42.92
CA ARG A 219 41.94 -11.61 -43.95
C ARG A 219 40.50 -11.61 -43.51
N ILE A 220 40.09 -12.66 -42.73
CA ILE A 220 38.75 -12.76 -42.16
C ILE A 220 38.60 -11.68 -41.07
N ALA A 221 39.61 -11.47 -40.19
CA ALA A 221 39.58 -10.44 -39.17
C ALA A 221 39.46 -9.03 -39.78
N GLU A 222 40.23 -8.72 -40.84
CA GLU A 222 40.09 -7.45 -41.58
C GLU A 222 38.69 -7.28 -42.19
N ALA A 223 38.13 -8.33 -42.78
CA ALA A 223 36.78 -8.29 -43.34
C ALA A 223 35.71 -8.10 -42.24
N VAL A 224 35.88 -8.71 -41.08
CA VAL A 224 35.02 -8.52 -39.92
C VAL A 224 35.08 -7.08 -39.40
N GLU A 225 36.32 -6.50 -39.29
CA GLU A 225 36.46 -5.09 -38.86
C GLU A 225 35.78 -4.11 -39.84
N VAL A 226 35.93 -4.32 -41.14
CA VAL A 226 35.27 -3.48 -42.14
C VAL A 226 33.77 -3.64 -42.09
N ALA A 227 33.27 -4.89 -42.00
CA ALA A 227 31.84 -5.15 -41.94
C ALA A 227 31.21 -4.52 -40.71
N THR A 228 31.82 -4.66 -39.55
CA THR A 228 31.30 -4.13 -38.27
C THR A 228 31.33 -2.59 -38.21
N LYS A 229 32.32 -1.94 -38.83
CA LYS A 229 32.34 -0.47 -38.99
C LYS A 229 31.16 0.05 -39.82
N LEU A 230 30.80 -0.68 -40.90
CA LEU A 230 29.74 -0.31 -41.83
C LEU A 230 28.32 -0.59 -41.25
N ALA A 231 28.17 -1.63 -40.45
CA ALA A 231 26.87 -2.14 -39.99
C ALA A 231 26.73 -2.11 -38.48
N ASP A 232 27.23 -1.08 -37.80
CA ASP A 232 27.07 -0.83 -36.37
C ASP A 232 27.38 -2.07 -35.50
N GLY A 233 28.57 -2.68 -35.77
CA GLY A 233 29.04 -3.83 -35.00
C GLY A 233 28.54 -5.19 -35.50
N ARG A 234 27.79 -5.27 -36.58
CA ARG A 234 27.22 -6.52 -37.12
C ARG A 234 27.97 -7.01 -38.35
N VAL A 235 28.14 -8.32 -38.46
CA VAL A 235 28.68 -8.96 -39.65
C VAL A 235 27.82 -10.19 -40.01
N LEU A 236 27.51 -10.33 -41.29
CA LEU A 236 26.78 -11.44 -41.88
C LEU A 236 27.73 -12.29 -42.72
N VAL A 237 27.77 -13.57 -42.44
CA VAL A 237 28.59 -14.52 -43.16
C VAL A 237 27.69 -15.56 -43.85
N GLN A 238 27.85 -15.73 -45.14
CA GLN A 238 27.15 -16.79 -45.89
C GLN A 238 28.17 -17.84 -46.34
N VAL A 239 27.98 -19.07 -45.86
CA VAL A 239 28.81 -20.22 -46.24
C VAL A 239 28.28 -20.87 -47.53
N LEU A 240 29.18 -21.12 -48.46
CA LEU A 240 28.88 -21.70 -49.76
C LEU A 240 29.41 -23.14 -49.86
N GLY A 241 28.60 -24.03 -50.43
CA GLY A 241 29.04 -25.38 -50.77
C GLY A 241 30.00 -25.46 -51.93
N PRO A 242 30.52 -26.64 -52.26
CA PRO A 242 31.45 -26.85 -53.39
C PRO A 242 30.86 -26.44 -54.73
N ASP A 243 29.54 -26.46 -54.86
CA ASP A 243 28.81 -26.06 -56.10
C ASP A 243 28.57 -24.54 -56.15
N GLY A 244 29.06 -23.80 -55.18
CA GLY A 244 28.90 -22.33 -55.07
C GLY A 244 27.54 -21.86 -54.65
N LYS A 245 26.65 -22.79 -54.22
CA LYS A 245 25.34 -22.48 -53.62
C LYS A 245 25.44 -22.37 -52.09
N PRO A 246 24.55 -21.63 -51.45
CA PRO A 246 24.49 -21.58 -49.98
C PRO A 246 24.35 -22.96 -49.34
N LEU A 247 25.11 -23.21 -48.29
CA LEU A 247 25.12 -24.52 -47.59
C LEU A 247 23.95 -24.57 -46.61
N GLY A 248 22.99 -25.52 -46.82
CA GLY A 248 21.81 -25.71 -45.93
C GLY A 248 20.48 -25.44 -46.62
N GLU A 249 19.39 -25.94 -46.01
CA GLU A 249 18.01 -25.67 -46.44
C GLU A 249 17.48 -24.39 -45.78
N GLY A 250 17.07 -23.40 -46.57
CA GLY A 250 16.44 -22.17 -46.10
C GLY A 250 16.13 -21.22 -47.25
N GLY A 251 14.97 -20.57 -47.23
CA GLY A 251 14.61 -19.50 -48.16
C GLY A 251 15.43 -18.25 -47.87
N GLY A 252 16.04 -17.64 -48.93
CA GLY A 252 16.78 -16.40 -48.75
C GLY A 252 15.97 -15.27 -48.12
N ARG A 253 16.63 -14.27 -47.51
CA ARG A 253 16.00 -13.02 -47.03
C ARG A 253 15.28 -12.36 -48.20
N SER A 254 13.96 -12.52 -48.28
CA SER A 254 13.13 -11.88 -49.28
C SER A 254 12.21 -10.84 -48.66
N SER A 255 11.74 -9.92 -49.47
CA SER A 255 10.90 -8.74 -49.12
C SER A 255 9.50 -9.05 -48.52
N GLY A 256 9.20 -10.32 -48.28
CA GLY A 256 7.91 -10.73 -47.70
C GLY A 256 8.03 -11.41 -46.34
N ALA A 257 7.62 -10.79 -45.28
CA ALA A 257 7.35 -11.28 -43.94
C ALA A 257 8.49 -11.96 -43.16
N THR A 258 8.80 -11.49 -41.96
CA THR A 258 9.72 -12.05 -40.97
C THR A 258 11.16 -12.29 -41.44
N GLY A 259 12.08 -11.34 -41.22
CA GLY A 259 13.48 -11.34 -41.63
C GLY A 259 14.36 -12.44 -41.05
N GLY A 260 14.02 -13.72 -41.30
CA GLY A 260 14.81 -14.87 -40.90
C GLY A 260 16.09 -14.99 -41.77
N LEU A 261 17.10 -15.65 -41.20
CA LEU A 261 18.35 -15.99 -41.90
C LEU A 261 18.11 -16.91 -43.10
N GLY A 262 18.82 -16.67 -44.20
CA GLY A 262 18.81 -17.57 -45.39
C GLY A 262 19.66 -18.82 -45.18
N ALA A 263 19.63 -19.71 -46.16
CA ALA A 263 20.46 -20.91 -46.12
C ALA A 263 21.96 -20.57 -45.98
N GLY A 264 22.62 -21.19 -45.01
CA GLY A 264 24.05 -21.01 -44.74
C GLY A 264 24.46 -19.62 -44.23
N GLU A 265 23.49 -18.79 -43.80
CA GLU A 265 23.74 -17.49 -43.25
C GLU A 265 23.97 -17.54 -41.73
N HIS A 266 25.00 -16.86 -41.28
CA HIS A 266 25.31 -16.68 -39.86
C HIS A 266 25.56 -15.19 -39.59
N ILE A 267 24.88 -14.63 -38.57
CA ILE A 267 25.11 -13.26 -38.10
C ILE A 267 25.88 -13.29 -36.79
N PHE A 268 26.93 -12.47 -36.74
CA PHE A 268 27.73 -12.20 -35.55
C PHE A 268 27.62 -10.72 -35.21
N SER A 269 27.84 -10.39 -33.95
CA SER A 269 27.74 -9.00 -33.50
C SER A 269 28.80 -8.69 -32.45
N LEU A 270 29.53 -7.61 -32.67
CA LEU A 270 30.40 -7.00 -31.67
C LEU A 270 29.59 -6.13 -30.67
N ALA A 271 28.35 -5.81 -31.00
CA ALA A 271 27.39 -5.16 -30.11
C ALA A 271 26.57 -6.21 -29.34
N LEU A 272 25.97 -5.81 -28.22
CA LEU A 272 25.03 -6.64 -27.48
C LEU A 272 23.75 -6.84 -28.32
N ALA A 273 23.72 -7.83 -29.20
CA ALA A 273 22.55 -8.08 -30.05
C ALA A 273 22.28 -9.59 -30.23
N CYS A 274 21.00 -9.97 -30.28
CA CYS A 274 20.60 -11.33 -30.62
C CYS A 274 20.82 -11.57 -32.12
N PRO A 275 21.56 -12.62 -32.51
CA PRO A 275 21.82 -12.90 -33.92
C PRO A 275 20.56 -13.35 -34.69
N GLU A 276 19.56 -13.96 -34.05
CA GLU A 276 18.34 -14.45 -34.70
C GLU A 276 17.25 -13.39 -34.84
N HIS A 277 16.99 -12.62 -33.75
CA HIS A 277 15.85 -11.68 -33.71
C HIS A 277 16.26 -10.22 -33.88
N GLY A 278 17.58 -9.94 -33.86
CA GLY A 278 18.10 -8.59 -34.07
C GLY A 278 17.84 -7.62 -32.90
N HIS A 279 17.39 -8.10 -31.76
CA HIS A 279 17.29 -7.30 -30.54
C HIS A 279 18.66 -6.89 -30.08
N SER A 280 18.97 -5.59 -30.15
CA SER A 280 20.21 -5.02 -29.67
C SER A 280 19.97 -4.29 -28.36
N MET A 281 20.93 -4.41 -27.45
CA MET A 281 20.94 -3.69 -26.19
C MET A 281 22.15 -2.78 -26.13
N ASP A 282 21.93 -1.55 -25.62
CA ASP A 282 23.04 -0.66 -25.29
C ASP A 282 23.76 -1.16 -24.03
N GLU A 283 24.91 -0.54 -23.70
CA GLU A 283 25.60 -0.82 -22.45
C GLU A 283 24.65 -0.54 -21.25
N LEU A 284 24.41 -1.57 -20.44
CA LEU A 284 23.46 -1.53 -19.34
C LEU A 284 23.87 -0.49 -18.27
N GLN A 285 22.96 0.39 -17.93
CA GLN A 285 23.16 1.40 -16.88
C GLN A 285 22.11 1.23 -15.77
N PRO A 286 22.41 1.62 -14.52
CA PRO A 286 21.44 1.51 -13.41
C PRO A 286 20.10 2.22 -13.67
N ARG A 287 20.07 3.25 -14.52
CA ARG A 287 18.84 3.96 -14.91
C ARG A 287 17.90 3.11 -15.76
N ASP A 288 18.44 2.14 -16.51
CA ASP A 288 17.65 1.27 -17.40
C ASP A 288 16.82 0.28 -16.59
N PHE A 289 17.24 -0.04 -15.38
CA PHE A 289 16.51 -0.87 -14.42
C PHE A 289 15.56 -0.06 -13.52
N SER A 290 15.40 1.24 -13.76
CA SER A 290 14.51 2.09 -12.98
C SER A 290 13.11 2.18 -13.62
N PHE A 291 12.09 1.71 -12.91
CA PHE A 291 10.70 1.94 -13.35
C PHE A 291 10.22 3.38 -13.13
N ASN A 292 11.01 4.22 -12.46
CA ASN A 292 10.74 5.66 -12.30
C ASN A 292 11.38 6.51 -13.41
N ALA A 293 12.18 5.90 -14.28
CA ALA A 293 12.84 6.57 -15.39
C ALA A 293 12.29 6.06 -16.74
N PRO A 294 12.10 6.92 -17.74
CA PRO A 294 11.53 6.53 -19.04
C PRO A 294 12.38 5.52 -19.81
N TYR A 295 13.66 5.39 -19.46
CA TYR A 295 14.59 4.45 -20.09
C TYR A 295 14.21 3.00 -19.83
N GLY A 296 13.86 2.64 -18.60
CA GLY A 296 13.52 1.28 -18.19
C GLY A 296 12.02 1.02 -18.00
N ALA A 297 11.23 2.07 -17.75
CA ALA A 297 9.82 1.93 -17.48
C ALA A 297 9.02 1.38 -18.67
N CYS A 298 8.04 0.52 -18.39
CA CYS A 298 7.04 0.11 -19.37
C CYS A 298 6.36 1.35 -19.98
N PRO A 299 6.29 1.48 -21.31
CA PRO A 299 5.78 2.68 -21.97
C PRO A 299 4.28 2.91 -21.71
N ASP A 300 3.50 1.86 -21.51
CA ASP A 300 2.05 1.96 -21.35
C ASP A 300 1.63 2.38 -19.93
N CYS A 301 2.22 1.76 -18.90
CA CYS A 301 1.90 2.12 -17.51
C CYS A 301 2.88 3.11 -16.89
N LEU A 302 3.88 3.57 -17.63
CA LEU A 302 4.91 4.50 -17.17
C LEU A 302 5.58 4.06 -15.85
N GLY A 303 5.77 2.75 -15.70
CA GLY A 303 6.41 2.15 -14.53
C GLY A 303 5.51 1.95 -13.30
N ILE A 304 4.21 2.21 -13.40
CA ILE A 304 3.26 1.96 -12.29
C ILE A 304 2.99 0.47 -12.12
N GLY A 305 3.00 -0.31 -13.21
CA GLY A 305 2.71 -1.75 -13.23
C GLY A 305 1.22 -2.07 -13.26
N SER A 306 0.37 -1.11 -12.99
CA SER A 306 -1.09 -1.26 -12.95
C SER A 306 -1.77 -0.05 -13.59
N ARG A 307 -3.05 -0.19 -13.83
CA ARG A 307 -3.92 0.91 -14.26
C ARG A 307 -5.30 0.77 -13.65
N ASP A 308 -5.98 1.88 -13.51
CA ASP A 308 -7.37 1.91 -13.06
C ASP A 308 -8.27 1.58 -14.25
N GLU A 309 -9.02 0.49 -14.15
CA GLU A 309 -10.03 0.10 -15.13
C GLU A 309 -11.39 -0.04 -14.47
N VAL A 310 -12.45 0.23 -15.23
CA VAL A 310 -13.82 0.01 -14.75
C VAL A 310 -14.07 -1.50 -14.68
N ASP A 311 -14.37 -1.99 -13.47
CA ASP A 311 -14.57 -3.42 -13.20
C ASP A 311 -16.01 -3.84 -13.46
N ALA A 312 -16.20 -4.80 -14.33
CA ALA A 312 -17.52 -5.33 -14.68
C ALA A 312 -18.27 -5.89 -13.46
N SER A 313 -17.57 -6.48 -12.49
CA SER A 313 -18.18 -7.01 -11.26
C SER A 313 -18.69 -5.92 -10.31
N LEU A 314 -18.06 -4.74 -10.34
CA LEU A 314 -18.52 -3.56 -9.60
C LEU A 314 -19.66 -2.84 -10.31
N VAL A 315 -19.69 -2.91 -11.64
CA VAL A 315 -20.78 -2.35 -12.48
C VAL A 315 -22.04 -3.23 -12.39
N VAL A 316 -21.87 -4.56 -12.29
CA VAL A 316 -22.93 -5.56 -12.12
C VAL A 316 -22.71 -6.32 -10.80
N PRO A 317 -23.02 -5.70 -9.64
CA PRO A 317 -22.70 -6.27 -8.34
C PRO A 317 -23.63 -7.41 -7.89
N ASP A 318 -24.86 -7.45 -8.41
CA ASP A 318 -25.85 -8.48 -8.11
C ASP A 318 -26.45 -9.04 -9.42
N PRO A 319 -25.94 -10.17 -9.91
CA PRO A 319 -26.41 -10.74 -11.16
C PRO A 319 -27.80 -11.36 -11.10
N SER A 320 -28.42 -11.48 -9.93
CA SER A 320 -29.81 -11.92 -9.79
C SER A 320 -30.84 -10.88 -10.19
N LEU A 321 -30.43 -9.60 -10.31
CA LEU A 321 -31.29 -8.48 -10.72
C LEU A 321 -31.37 -8.39 -12.25
N SER A 322 -32.50 -7.85 -12.72
CA SER A 322 -32.73 -7.51 -14.12
C SER A 322 -32.31 -6.07 -14.44
N LEU A 323 -32.36 -5.68 -15.73
CA LEU A 323 -32.15 -4.27 -16.16
C LEU A 323 -33.21 -3.35 -15.58
N ASP A 324 -34.47 -3.80 -15.48
CA ASP A 324 -35.56 -3.02 -14.90
C ASP A 324 -35.40 -2.82 -13.39
N GLU A 325 -34.76 -3.76 -12.68
CA GLU A 325 -34.41 -3.67 -11.28
C GLU A 325 -33.10 -2.91 -11.05
N GLY A 326 -32.39 -2.56 -12.14
CA GLY A 326 -31.18 -1.74 -12.09
C GLY A 326 -29.92 -2.52 -11.78
N VAL A 327 -29.73 -3.67 -12.41
CA VAL A 327 -28.54 -4.53 -12.29
C VAL A 327 -27.23 -3.78 -12.62
N ILE A 328 -27.28 -2.85 -13.58
CA ILE A 328 -26.13 -1.97 -13.91
C ILE A 328 -26.10 -0.80 -12.93
N ALA A 329 -25.39 -0.96 -11.83
CA ALA A 329 -25.41 -0.09 -10.67
C ALA A 329 -25.13 1.41 -10.95
N PRO A 330 -24.15 1.81 -11.82
CA PRO A 330 -23.88 3.20 -12.14
C PRO A 330 -25.08 3.93 -12.82
N PHE A 331 -26.02 3.19 -13.38
CA PHE A 331 -27.12 3.69 -14.21
C PHE A 331 -28.51 3.40 -13.64
N ARG A 332 -28.61 3.04 -12.36
CA ARG A 332 -29.90 2.82 -11.65
C ARG A 332 -30.78 4.05 -11.61
N THR A 333 -30.19 5.25 -11.58
CA THR A 333 -30.89 6.52 -11.44
C THR A 333 -30.77 7.34 -12.72
N GLY A 334 -31.85 8.05 -13.08
CA GLY A 334 -31.90 8.83 -14.28
C GLY A 334 -32.74 8.19 -15.40
N ASN A 335 -33.05 8.93 -16.46
CA ASN A 335 -33.94 8.46 -17.53
C ASN A 335 -33.21 8.01 -18.80
N TYR A 336 -31.98 8.50 -19.03
CA TYR A 336 -31.26 8.27 -20.29
C TYR A 336 -30.68 6.84 -20.39
N TYR A 337 -29.77 6.48 -19.48
CA TYR A 337 -29.07 5.19 -19.55
C TYR A 337 -30.00 3.97 -19.41
N PRO A 338 -30.99 3.95 -18.51
CA PRO A 338 -31.94 2.84 -18.46
C PRO A 338 -32.68 2.59 -19.76
N GLN A 339 -33.04 3.66 -20.49
CA GLN A 339 -33.70 3.54 -21.82
C GLN A 339 -32.73 2.96 -22.86
N VAL A 340 -31.49 3.42 -22.89
CA VAL A 340 -30.44 2.91 -23.78
C VAL A 340 -30.20 1.40 -23.51
N LEU A 341 -30.03 1.00 -22.25
CA LEU A 341 -29.80 -0.39 -21.87
C LEU A 341 -30.95 -1.32 -22.27
N ARG A 342 -32.20 -0.89 -22.06
CA ARG A 342 -33.41 -1.60 -22.55
C ARG A 342 -33.41 -1.75 -24.07
N ALA A 343 -33.05 -0.69 -24.79
CA ALA A 343 -33.00 -0.70 -26.24
C ALA A 343 -31.91 -1.68 -26.75
N VAL A 344 -30.74 -1.70 -26.11
CA VAL A 344 -29.66 -2.65 -26.43
C VAL A 344 -30.10 -4.10 -26.14
N ALA A 345 -30.72 -4.35 -24.98
CA ALA A 345 -31.24 -5.69 -24.65
C ALA A 345 -32.30 -6.14 -25.70
N LYS A 346 -33.25 -5.27 -26.05
CA LYS A 346 -34.26 -5.51 -27.10
C LYS A 346 -33.61 -5.81 -28.46
N HIS A 347 -32.56 -5.06 -28.81
CA HIS A 347 -31.82 -5.26 -30.06
C HIS A 347 -31.11 -6.64 -30.06
N MET A 348 -30.64 -7.12 -28.90
CA MET A 348 -30.06 -8.45 -28.71
C MET A 348 -31.12 -9.56 -28.56
N GLY A 349 -32.41 -9.22 -28.62
CA GLY A 349 -33.53 -10.19 -28.50
C GLY A 349 -33.77 -10.67 -27.07
N VAL A 350 -33.37 -9.91 -26.07
CA VAL A 350 -33.51 -10.24 -24.65
C VAL A 350 -34.48 -9.26 -23.97
N SER A 351 -35.35 -9.77 -23.08
CA SER A 351 -36.27 -8.94 -22.30
C SER A 351 -35.52 -8.21 -21.18
N SER A 352 -35.89 -6.97 -20.86
CA SER A 352 -35.24 -6.16 -19.83
C SER A 352 -35.56 -6.63 -18.40
N ASP A 353 -36.56 -7.51 -18.22
CA ASP A 353 -36.93 -8.13 -16.95
C ASP A 353 -36.17 -9.44 -16.67
N THR A 354 -35.39 -9.94 -17.65
CA THR A 354 -34.56 -11.16 -17.48
C THR A 354 -33.45 -10.88 -16.47
N PRO A 355 -33.26 -11.72 -15.44
CA PRO A 355 -32.12 -11.61 -14.54
C PRO A 355 -30.79 -11.67 -15.32
N TRP A 356 -29.79 -10.90 -14.88
CA TRP A 356 -28.50 -10.82 -15.57
C TRP A 356 -27.83 -12.18 -15.74
N GLU A 357 -27.89 -13.04 -14.70
CA GLU A 357 -27.30 -14.38 -14.72
C GLU A 357 -27.94 -15.32 -15.75
N ASP A 358 -29.20 -15.08 -16.11
CA ASP A 358 -29.96 -15.85 -17.09
C ASP A 358 -29.85 -15.26 -18.51
N MET A 359 -29.26 -14.07 -18.67
CA MET A 359 -29.08 -13.48 -20.00
C MET A 359 -28.00 -14.21 -20.81
N PRO A 360 -28.21 -14.39 -22.14
CA PRO A 360 -27.17 -14.92 -23.02
C PRO A 360 -25.86 -14.07 -22.92
N LYS A 361 -24.72 -14.73 -22.88
CA LYS A 361 -23.43 -14.04 -22.73
C LYS A 361 -23.17 -12.97 -23.79
N LYS A 362 -23.63 -13.17 -25.03
CA LYS A 362 -23.57 -12.15 -26.09
C LYS A 362 -24.32 -10.87 -25.74
N ALA A 363 -25.44 -10.97 -25.05
CA ALA A 363 -26.20 -9.79 -24.60
C ALA A 363 -25.50 -9.11 -23.42
N GLN A 364 -24.96 -9.87 -22.46
CA GLN A 364 -24.13 -9.34 -21.38
C GLN A 364 -22.92 -8.58 -21.94
N ASP A 365 -22.21 -9.16 -22.89
CA ASP A 365 -21.03 -8.56 -23.53
C ASP A 365 -21.42 -7.29 -24.30
N ALA A 366 -22.53 -7.28 -25.04
CA ALA A 366 -23.04 -6.13 -25.74
C ALA A 366 -23.40 -4.98 -24.78
N LEU A 367 -24.02 -5.29 -23.65
CA LEU A 367 -24.37 -4.31 -22.62
C LEU A 367 -23.13 -3.71 -21.92
N LEU A 368 -22.10 -4.53 -21.64
CA LEU A 368 -20.89 -4.10 -20.94
C LEU A 368 -19.85 -3.47 -21.86
N HIS A 369 -19.57 -4.06 -23.01
CA HIS A 369 -18.46 -3.69 -23.90
C HIS A 369 -18.92 -2.99 -25.19
N GLY A 370 -20.25 -2.93 -25.44
CA GLY A 370 -20.78 -2.22 -26.59
C GLY A 370 -20.98 -3.09 -27.83
N LEU A 371 -21.46 -2.46 -28.90
CA LEU A 371 -21.78 -3.07 -30.20
C LEU A 371 -20.91 -2.51 -31.34
N GLY A 372 -19.86 -1.75 -31.00
CA GLY A 372 -18.99 -1.10 -31.98
C GLY A 372 -19.73 -0.03 -32.77
N LYS A 373 -19.68 -0.10 -34.10
CA LYS A 373 -20.34 0.90 -34.99
C LYS A 373 -21.81 0.60 -35.31
N GLU A 374 -22.38 -0.43 -34.69
CA GLU A 374 -23.78 -0.78 -34.92
C GLU A 374 -24.71 0.23 -34.22
N LYS A 375 -25.72 0.72 -34.96
CA LYS A 375 -26.66 1.72 -34.47
C LYS A 375 -27.90 1.05 -33.88
N VAL A 376 -28.12 1.28 -32.60
CA VAL A 376 -29.31 0.81 -31.88
C VAL A 376 -30.38 1.91 -31.88
N ARG A 377 -31.61 1.56 -32.20
CA ARG A 377 -32.77 2.47 -32.10
C ARG A 377 -33.24 2.49 -30.64
N VAL A 378 -33.27 3.69 -30.07
CA VAL A 378 -33.81 3.96 -28.74
C VAL A 378 -35.14 4.66 -28.87
N ASP A 379 -36.23 4.01 -28.50
CA ASP A 379 -37.58 4.57 -28.45
C ASP A 379 -37.77 5.29 -27.10
N TYR A 380 -38.34 6.47 -27.10
CA TYR A 380 -38.51 7.26 -25.89
C TYR A 380 -39.79 8.13 -25.97
N VAL A 381 -40.42 8.33 -24.82
CA VAL A 381 -41.60 9.19 -24.69
C VAL A 381 -41.16 10.53 -24.08
N THR A 382 -41.43 11.62 -24.81
CA THR A 382 -41.14 12.98 -24.33
C THR A 382 -42.04 13.35 -23.13
N VAL A 383 -41.69 14.41 -22.41
CA VAL A 383 -42.46 14.92 -21.27
C VAL A 383 -43.91 15.28 -21.71
N ASP A 384 -44.09 15.63 -22.98
CA ASP A 384 -45.39 15.97 -23.57
C ASP A 384 -46.18 14.73 -24.08
N GLY A 385 -45.69 13.51 -23.80
CA GLY A 385 -46.36 12.25 -24.18
C GLY A 385 -46.19 11.87 -25.66
N ARG A 386 -45.30 12.48 -26.40
CA ARG A 386 -45.03 12.11 -27.80
C ARG A 386 -44.00 11.01 -27.87
N GLU A 387 -44.27 9.94 -28.61
CA GLU A 387 -43.32 8.89 -28.92
C GLU A 387 -42.32 9.43 -29.97
N THR A 388 -41.03 9.28 -29.68
CA THR A 388 -39.93 9.62 -30.59
C THR A 388 -38.82 8.60 -30.46
N TYR A 389 -37.87 8.64 -31.36
CA TYR A 389 -36.73 7.75 -31.34
C TYR A 389 -35.46 8.46 -31.81
N TRP A 390 -34.29 7.92 -31.35
CA TRP A 390 -33.00 8.28 -31.92
C TRP A 390 -32.15 7.03 -32.11
N TYR A 391 -31.04 7.15 -32.82
CA TYR A 391 -30.08 6.08 -33.01
C TYR A 391 -28.80 6.40 -32.20
N ILE A 392 -28.27 5.40 -31.52
CA ILE A 392 -27.04 5.52 -30.76
C ILE A 392 -26.05 4.41 -31.15
N GLU A 393 -24.79 4.74 -31.27
CA GLU A 393 -23.68 3.79 -31.22
C GLU A 393 -23.36 3.54 -29.73
N TRP A 394 -23.56 2.31 -29.29
CA TRP A 394 -23.39 1.96 -27.86
C TRP A 394 -22.00 1.42 -27.61
N ASP A 395 -21.14 2.16 -26.91
CA ASP A 395 -19.75 1.80 -26.56
C ASP A 395 -19.63 0.88 -25.33
N GLY A 396 -20.75 0.57 -24.67
CA GLY A 396 -20.78 -0.27 -23.48
C GLY A 396 -20.84 0.51 -22.15
N ALA A 397 -21.37 -0.19 -21.15
CA ALA A 397 -21.53 0.40 -19.81
C ALA A 397 -20.17 0.76 -19.17
N LEU A 398 -19.13 -0.02 -19.42
CA LEU A 398 -17.78 0.25 -18.88
C LEU A 398 -17.20 1.53 -19.47
N ALA A 399 -17.28 1.72 -20.80
CA ALA A 399 -16.85 2.94 -21.47
C ALA A 399 -17.67 4.15 -21.01
N ALA A 400 -18.98 4.00 -20.86
CA ALA A 400 -19.85 5.08 -20.39
C ALA A 400 -19.53 5.54 -18.96
N VAL A 401 -19.13 4.63 -18.05
CA VAL A 401 -18.65 4.98 -16.71
C VAL A 401 -17.32 5.73 -16.79
N MET A 402 -16.38 5.28 -17.64
CA MET A 402 -15.09 5.94 -17.85
C MET A 402 -15.28 7.37 -18.39
N HIS A 403 -16.13 7.57 -19.40
CA HIS A 403 -16.44 8.91 -19.94
C HIS A 403 -17.01 9.83 -18.85
N ARG A 404 -17.98 9.36 -18.08
CA ARG A 404 -18.55 10.15 -16.97
C ARG A 404 -17.53 10.49 -15.89
N TYR A 405 -16.56 9.62 -15.63
CA TYR A 405 -15.47 9.87 -14.69
C TYR A 405 -14.55 10.98 -15.21
N GLN A 406 -14.21 10.96 -16.50
CA GLN A 406 -13.37 11.98 -17.12
C GLN A 406 -14.06 13.35 -17.18
N GLU A 407 -15.38 13.37 -17.41
CA GLU A 407 -16.20 14.60 -17.53
C GLU A 407 -16.70 15.11 -16.16
N ALA A 408 -16.45 14.41 -15.06
CA ALA A 408 -16.95 14.78 -13.73
C ALA A 408 -16.42 16.15 -13.28
N GLN A 409 -17.34 17.10 -13.04
CA GLN A 409 -17.04 18.48 -12.66
C GLN A 409 -16.83 18.68 -11.15
N SER A 410 -17.23 17.72 -10.32
CA SER A 410 -17.08 17.79 -8.88
C SER A 410 -16.33 16.56 -8.33
N ASP A 411 -15.53 16.79 -7.28
CA ASP A 411 -14.80 15.72 -6.61
C ASP A 411 -15.73 14.64 -6.03
N ALA A 412 -16.89 15.02 -5.51
CA ALA A 412 -17.89 14.08 -4.99
C ALA A 412 -18.46 13.16 -6.10
N GLN A 413 -18.69 13.70 -7.30
CA GLN A 413 -19.13 12.90 -8.45
C GLN A 413 -18.02 11.98 -8.93
N ARG A 414 -16.79 12.47 -8.99
CA ARG A 414 -15.60 11.68 -9.36
C ARG A 414 -15.36 10.55 -8.36
N GLU A 415 -15.44 10.83 -7.07
CA GLU A 415 -15.29 9.82 -5.99
C GLU A 415 -16.37 8.72 -6.08
N LYS A 416 -17.63 9.11 -6.35
CA LYS A 416 -18.72 8.15 -6.57
C LYS A 416 -18.48 7.24 -7.77
N LEU A 417 -17.96 7.77 -8.88
CA LEU A 417 -17.69 6.98 -10.08
C LEU A 417 -16.42 6.12 -9.88
N GLN A 418 -15.42 6.61 -9.15
CA GLN A 418 -14.21 5.88 -8.82
C GLN A 418 -14.50 4.59 -8.04
N SER A 419 -15.63 4.49 -7.34
CA SER A 419 -16.02 3.25 -6.65
C SER A 419 -16.29 2.06 -7.58
N TYR A 420 -16.41 2.30 -8.90
CA TYR A 420 -16.57 1.26 -9.93
C TYR A 420 -15.26 0.87 -10.62
N PHE A 421 -14.14 1.43 -10.18
CA PHE A 421 -12.81 1.11 -10.72
C PHE A 421 -12.09 0.08 -9.86
N ALA A 422 -11.36 -0.80 -10.52
CA ALA A 422 -10.40 -1.69 -9.90
C ALA A 422 -9.00 -1.45 -10.47
N ILE A 423 -8.01 -1.67 -9.63
CA ILE A 423 -6.61 -1.64 -10.04
C ILE A 423 -6.30 -3.00 -10.68
N VAL A 424 -5.97 -2.99 -11.98
CA VAL A 424 -5.61 -4.20 -12.72
C VAL A 424 -4.15 -4.15 -13.18
N PRO A 425 -3.46 -5.29 -13.30
CA PRO A 425 -2.11 -5.32 -13.85
C PRO A 425 -2.08 -4.76 -15.28
N CYS A 426 -1.04 -4.02 -15.60
CA CYS A 426 -0.83 -3.51 -16.97
C CYS A 426 -0.74 -4.66 -17.97
N ALA A 427 -1.55 -4.65 -19.03
CA ALA A 427 -1.60 -5.72 -20.02
C ALA A 427 -0.25 -5.95 -20.74
N THR A 428 0.53 -4.89 -20.96
CA THR A 428 1.81 -4.93 -21.68
C THR A 428 2.93 -5.54 -20.86
N CYS A 429 3.09 -5.10 -19.59
CA CYS A 429 4.17 -5.62 -18.74
C CYS A 429 3.70 -6.69 -17.75
N GLY A 430 2.42 -7.02 -17.70
CA GLY A 430 1.87 -8.01 -16.77
C GLY A 430 2.09 -7.65 -15.29
N GLY A 431 2.18 -6.36 -14.97
CA GLY A 431 2.49 -5.89 -13.60
C GLY A 431 3.98 -5.63 -13.35
N LYS A 432 4.88 -6.08 -14.21
CA LYS A 432 6.35 -6.08 -14.00
C LYS A 432 7.02 -4.71 -14.07
N ARG A 433 6.31 -3.64 -14.42
CA ARG A 433 6.74 -2.22 -14.44
C ARG A 433 7.83 -1.84 -15.45
N LEU A 434 8.64 -2.77 -15.92
CA LEU A 434 9.80 -2.56 -16.79
C LEU A 434 9.52 -3.02 -18.22
N LYS A 435 10.39 -2.59 -19.16
CA LYS A 435 10.39 -3.06 -20.55
C LYS A 435 10.80 -4.53 -20.65
N PRO A 436 10.31 -5.28 -21.66
CA PRO A 436 10.65 -6.70 -21.83
C PRO A 436 12.15 -6.96 -21.99
N GLU A 437 12.89 -6.05 -22.66
CA GLU A 437 14.32 -6.17 -22.86
C GLU A 437 15.09 -6.10 -21.54
N ILE A 438 14.67 -5.22 -20.64
CA ILE A 438 15.28 -5.06 -19.30
C ILE A 438 14.94 -6.25 -18.40
N LEU A 439 13.72 -6.77 -18.52
CA LEU A 439 13.30 -7.99 -17.81
C LEU A 439 14.03 -9.25 -18.27
N ALA A 440 14.60 -9.23 -19.47
CA ALA A 440 15.42 -10.33 -20.01
C ALA A 440 16.86 -10.33 -19.48
N VAL A 441 17.27 -9.36 -18.65
CA VAL A 441 18.58 -9.36 -17.99
C VAL A 441 18.50 -10.16 -16.70
N THR A 442 19.44 -11.10 -16.47
CA THR A 442 19.43 -11.98 -15.31
C THR A 442 20.71 -11.91 -14.48
N VAL A 443 20.57 -12.12 -13.17
CA VAL A 443 21.65 -12.39 -12.22
C VAL A 443 21.31 -13.69 -11.49
N GLY A 444 22.24 -14.66 -11.51
CA GLY A 444 21.95 -15.98 -10.96
C GLY A 444 20.73 -16.67 -11.60
N GLY A 445 20.46 -16.40 -12.89
CA GLY A 445 19.33 -16.96 -13.63
C GLY A 445 17.97 -16.32 -13.33
N LYS A 446 17.92 -15.23 -12.56
CA LYS A 446 16.70 -14.50 -12.19
C LYS A 446 16.74 -13.07 -12.73
N SER A 447 15.62 -12.60 -13.27
CA SER A 447 15.39 -11.19 -13.62
C SER A 447 15.27 -10.31 -12.37
N ILE A 448 15.44 -8.99 -12.52
CA ILE A 448 15.26 -8.07 -11.40
C ILE A 448 13.85 -8.14 -10.79
N HIS A 449 12.83 -8.35 -11.62
CA HIS A 449 11.45 -8.51 -11.16
C HIS A 449 11.27 -9.79 -10.35
N GLU A 450 11.74 -10.95 -10.85
CA GLU A 450 11.67 -12.21 -10.09
C GLU A 450 12.38 -12.14 -8.75
N VAL A 451 13.46 -11.35 -8.66
CA VAL A 451 14.14 -11.09 -7.38
C VAL A 451 13.27 -10.21 -6.47
N THR A 452 12.55 -9.23 -7.03
CA THR A 452 11.67 -8.37 -6.22
C THR A 452 10.36 -9.04 -5.81
N GLU A 453 9.90 -10.06 -6.53
CA GLU A 453 8.78 -10.93 -6.15
C GLU A 453 9.09 -11.83 -4.95
N MET A 454 10.37 -12.13 -4.71
CA MET A 454 10.77 -12.92 -3.56
C MET A 454 10.42 -12.21 -2.25
N SER A 455 10.02 -12.98 -1.24
CA SER A 455 9.96 -12.49 0.13
C SER A 455 11.37 -12.11 0.64
N ALA A 456 11.45 -11.26 1.67
CA ALA A 456 12.75 -10.86 2.23
C ALA A 456 13.59 -12.07 2.67
N ALA A 457 12.95 -13.11 3.23
CA ALA A 457 13.63 -14.35 3.63
C ALA A 457 14.13 -15.17 2.42
N GLU A 458 13.35 -15.24 1.34
CA GLU A 458 13.75 -15.93 0.11
C GLU A 458 14.86 -15.18 -0.61
N GLY A 459 14.74 -13.85 -0.70
CA GLY A 459 15.78 -12.98 -1.25
C GLY A 459 17.10 -13.13 -0.51
N LEU A 460 17.07 -13.16 0.82
CA LEU A 460 18.29 -13.37 1.63
C LEU A 460 18.95 -14.70 1.29
N ARG A 461 18.19 -15.80 1.25
CA ARG A 461 18.71 -17.13 0.87
C ARG A 461 19.24 -17.16 -0.56
N PHE A 462 18.57 -16.50 -1.48
CA PHE A 462 19.02 -16.38 -2.88
C PHE A 462 20.41 -15.71 -2.95
N PHE A 463 20.58 -14.56 -2.28
CA PHE A 463 21.88 -13.85 -2.28
C PHE A 463 22.97 -14.55 -1.46
N GLU A 464 22.62 -15.38 -0.49
CA GLU A 464 23.60 -16.25 0.22
C GLU A 464 24.10 -17.36 -0.67
N GLY A 465 23.28 -17.89 -1.57
CA GLY A 465 23.64 -18.93 -2.54
C GLY A 465 24.37 -18.45 -3.77
N LEU A 466 24.45 -17.12 -4.03
CA LEU A 466 25.14 -16.57 -5.21
C LEU A 466 26.67 -16.59 -5.03
N SER A 467 27.35 -17.09 -6.06
CA SER A 467 28.80 -17.01 -6.19
C SER A 467 29.18 -16.31 -7.48
N PHE A 468 30.19 -15.47 -7.43
CA PHE A 468 30.76 -14.77 -8.57
C PHE A 468 32.25 -15.10 -8.70
N GLU A 469 32.73 -15.26 -9.94
CA GLU A 469 34.12 -15.63 -10.21
C GLU A 469 34.90 -14.47 -10.83
N GLY A 470 36.23 -14.48 -10.66
CA GLY A 470 37.12 -13.53 -11.29
C GLY A 470 36.80 -12.06 -10.99
N GLN A 471 36.80 -11.23 -12.01
CA GLN A 471 36.55 -9.78 -11.90
C GLN A 471 35.15 -9.45 -11.41
N GLN A 472 34.14 -10.28 -11.70
CA GLN A 472 32.77 -10.07 -11.24
C GLN A 472 32.64 -10.15 -9.72
N SER A 473 33.46 -10.97 -9.07
CA SER A 473 33.48 -11.08 -7.59
C SER A 473 33.88 -9.75 -6.93
N HIS A 474 34.82 -9.03 -7.48
CA HIS A 474 35.24 -7.72 -6.95
C HIS A 474 34.16 -6.64 -7.11
N ILE A 475 33.34 -6.73 -8.16
CA ILE A 475 32.27 -5.77 -8.44
C ILE A 475 31.02 -6.13 -7.63
N ALA A 476 30.60 -7.39 -7.67
CA ALA A 476 29.36 -7.85 -7.04
C ALA A 476 29.48 -7.96 -5.50
N GLY A 477 30.65 -8.34 -4.99
CA GLY A 477 30.85 -8.62 -3.57
C GLY A 477 30.37 -7.50 -2.63
N PRO A 478 30.83 -6.26 -2.78
CA PRO A 478 30.36 -5.12 -1.97
C PRO A 478 28.87 -4.88 -2.08
N ILE A 479 28.32 -4.96 -3.30
CA ILE A 479 26.89 -4.71 -3.56
C ILE A 479 26.01 -5.78 -2.89
N VAL A 480 26.36 -7.04 -3.07
CA VAL A 480 25.64 -8.18 -2.48
C VAL A 480 25.72 -8.14 -0.96
N LYS A 481 26.85 -7.72 -0.38
CA LYS A 481 26.97 -7.52 1.08
C LYS A 481 25.94 -6.54 1.60
N GLU A 482 25.76 -5.40 0.92
CA GLU A 482 24.78 -4.37 1.29
C GLU A 482 23.32 -4.87 1.14
N ILE A 483 23.03 -5.59 0.05
CA ILE A 483 21.70 -6.19 -0.17
C ILE A 483 21.39 -7.19 0.96
N LYS A 484 22.33 -8.08 1.29
CA LYS A 484 22.17 -9.08 2.36
C LYS A 484 21.95 -8.43 3.73
N ALA A 485 22.71 -7.39 4.04
CA ALA A 485 22.54 -6.66 5.29
C ALA A 485 21.14 -6.08 5.44
N ARG A 486 20.64 -5.40 4.39
CA ARG A 486 19.28 -4.79 4.39
C ARG A 486 18.17 -5.84 4.43
N LEU A 487 18.29 -6.93 3.67
CA LEU A 487 17.34 -8.04 3.73
C LEU A 487 17.30 -8.68 5.12
N LYS A 488 18.47 -8.86 5.74
CA LYS A 488 18.56 -9.40 7.10
C LYS A 488 17.85 -8.50 8.11
N PHE A 489 17.98 -7.17 8.02
CA PHE A 489 17.24 -6.26 8.90
C PHE A 489 15.72 -6.37 8.73
N LEU A 490 15.22 -6.55 7.50
CA LEU A 490 13.79 -6.81 7.30
C LEU A 490 13.34 -8.11 7.98
N VAL A 491 14.15 -9.16 7.89
CA VAL A 491 13.88 -10.45 8.57
C VAL A 491 13.91 -10.30 10.10
N ASP A 492 14.90 -9.57 10.62
CA ASP A 492 15.09 -9.37 12.06
C ASP A 492 13.95 -8.58 12.71
N VAL A 493 13.34 -7.62 11.98
CA VAL A 493 12.14 -6.89 12.45
C VAL A 493 10.80 -7.63 12.20
N GLY A 494 10.86 -8.91 11.78
CA GLY A 494 9.66 -9.73 11.56
C GLY A 494 8.88 -9.43 10.28
N LEU A 495 9.56 -8.91 9.23
CA LEU A 495 9.00 -8.65 7.90
C LEU A 495 9.52 -9.64 6.86
N ASP A 496 9.86 -10.84 7.28
CA ASP A 496 10.42 -11.92 6.47
C ASP A 496 9.53 -12.37 5.30
N TYR A 497 8.22 -12.21 5.45
CA TYR A 497 7.19 -12.55 4.46
C TYR A 497 6.94 -11.48 3.39
N LEU A 498 7.41 -10.23 3.58
CA LEU A 498 7.16 -9.15 2.62
C LEU A 498 7.99 -9.30 1.35
N THR A 499 7.35 -9.10 0.20
CA THR A 499 8.04 -9.02 -1.10
C THR A 499 8.57 -7.61 -1.34
N LEU A 500 9.71 -7.50 -2.03
CA LEU A 500 10.33 -6.20 -2.31
C LEU A 500 9.51 -5.35 -3.29
N GLU A 501 8.70 -5.97 -4.14
CA GLU A 501 7.83 -5.27 -5.10
C GLU A 501 6.55 -4.70 -4.47
N ARG A 502 6.18 -5.15 -3.25
CA ARG A 502 4.94 -4.74 -2.60
C ARG A 502 4.88 -3.23 -2.48
N ALA A 503 3.79 -2.65 -2.98
CA ALA A 503 3.57 -1.20 -2.94
C ALA A 503 3.40 -0.72 -1.49
N THR A 504 4.09 0.37 -1.12
CA THR A 504 4.04 0.92 0.26
C THR A 504 2.64 1.37 0.67
N ALA A 505 1.80 1.77 -0.29
CA ALA A 505 0.41 2.14 -0.04
C ALA A 505 -0.48 0.97 0.43
N THR A 506 -0.04 -0.29 0.26
CA THR A 506 -0.76 -1.50 0.69
C THR A 506 -0.28 -2.04 2.03
N LEU A 507 0.71 -1.40 2.64
CA LEU A 507 1.25 -1.79 3.93
C LEU A 507 0.34 -1.33 5.07
N SER A 508 0.24 -2.13 6.11
CA SER A 508 -0.30 -1.67 7.39
C SER A 508 0.62 -0.62 8.03
N GLY A 509 0.08 0.17 8.96
CA GLY A 509 0.86 1.17 9.69
C GLY A 509 2.09 0.57 10.39
N GLY A 510 1.93 -0.56 11.05
CA GLY A 510 3.02 -1.28 11.71
C GLY A 510 4.06 -1.85 10.75
N GLU A 511 3.66 -2.40 9.58
CA GLU A 511 4.60 -2.85 8.55
C GLU A 511 5.45 -1.68 8.03
N ALA A 512 4.83 -0.55 7.70
CA ALA A 512 5.53 0.63 7.21
C ALA A 512 6.51 1.21 8.25
N GLN A 513 6.13 1.23 9.52
CA GLN A 513 6.97 1.67 10.63
C GLN A 513 8.20 0.78 10.80
N ARG A 514 8.02 -0.55 10.76
CA ARG A 514 9.13 -1.51 10.87
C ARG A 514 10.08 -1.47 9.66
N ILE A 515 9.58 -1.18 8.46
CA ILE A 515 10.44 -0.93 7.30
C ILE A 515 11.34 0.28 7.55
N ARG A 516 10.80 1.37 8.12
CA ARG A 516 11.61 2.53 8.48
C ARG A 516 12.64 2.19 9.56
N LEU A 517 12.21 1.44 10.59
CA LEU A 517 13.13 0.96 11.64
C LEU A 517 14.28 0.14 11.02
N ALA A 518 13.97 -0.84 10.16
CA ALA A 518 14.97 -1.64 9.46
C ALA A 518 15.95 -0.78 8.64
N THR A 519 15.43 0.25 7.95
CA THR A 519 16.25 1.18 7.15
C THR A 519 17.20 2.00 8.05
N GLN A 520 16.72 2.47 9.21
CA GLN A 520 17.55 3.25 10.14
C GLN A 520 18.63 2.40 10.82
N ILE A 521 18.30 1.16 11.19
CA ILE A 521 19.29 0.21 11.71
C ILE A 521 20.37 -0.07 10.67
N GLY A 522 19.94 -0.24 9.40
CA GLY A 522 20.84 -0.43 8.25
C GLY A 522 21.82 0.72 8.03
N ALA A 523 21.48 1.93 8.45
CA ALA A 523 22.38 3.09 8.37
C ALA A 523 23.53 3.03 9.38
N GLY A 524 23.44 2.18 10.42
CA GLY A 524 24.53 1.95 11.40
C GLY A 524 24.91 3.20 12.20
N LEU A 525 23.97 4.12 12.41
CA LEU A 525 24.23 5.37 13.15
C LEU A 525 24.44 5.07 14.64
N MET A 526 25.40 5.74 15.24
CA MET A 526 25.76 5.65 16.66
C MET A 526 25.59 7.02 17.35
N GLY A 527 25.25 7.01 18.65
CA GLY A 527 25.06 8.23 19.41
C GLY A 527 23.82 9.04 19.05
N VAL A 528 22.81 8.40 18.45
CA VAL A 528 21.53 8.98 18.02
C VAL A 528 20.46 8.72 19.07
N LEU A 529 19.49 9.64 19.17
CA LEU A 529 18.27 9.47 19.95
C LEU A 529 17.16 8.97 19.01
N TYR A 530 16.78 7.71 19.11
CA TYR A 530 15.64 7.16 18.39
C TYR A 530 14.37 7.28 19.23
N ILE A 531 13.30 7.80 18.63
CA ILE A 531 11.98 7.89 19.28
C ILE A 531 10.95 7.16 18.41
N LEU A 532 10.34 6.12 18.98
CA LEU A 532 9.40 5.25 18.30
C LEU A 532 7.99 5.37 18.93
N ASP A 533 6.96 5.40 18.08
CA ASP A 533 5.55 5.44 18.49
C ASP A 533 4.91 4.07 18.32
N GLU A 534 4.66 3.37 19.41
CA GLU A 534 3.96 2.09 19.49
C GLU A 534 4.42 1.06 18.43
N PRO A 535 5.70 0.70 18.36
CA PRO A 535 6.23 -0.16 17.30
C PRO A 535 5.72 -1.62 17.37
N SER A 536 5.11 -2.05 18.47
CA SER A 536 4.50 -3.39 18.65
C SER A 536 3.13 -3.53 17.99
N ILE A 537 2.55 -2.44 17.45
CA ILE A 537 1.20 -2.44 16.86
C ILE A 537 1.05 -3.50 15.76
N GLY A 538 -0.04 -4.28 15.87
CA GLY A 538 -0.40 -5.32 14.90
C GLY A 538 0.56 -6.51 14.88
N LEU A 539 1.41 -6.64 15.91
CA LEU A 539 2.32 -7.77 16.06
C LEU A 539 1.70 -8.91 16.88
N HIS A 540 1.91 -10.11 16.39
CA HIS A 540 1.79 -11.29 17.23
C HIS A 540 2.92 -11.33 18.26
N GLN A 541 2.70 -11.89 19.45
CA GLN A 541 3.70 -11.91 20.52
C GLN A 541 5.04 -12.54 20.10
N ARG A 542 5.04 -13.55 19.24
CA ARG A 542 6.26 -14.12 18.65
C ARG A 542 7.07 -13.07 17.86
N ASP A 543 6.40 -12.21 17.12
CA ASP A 543 7.06 -11.19 16.29
C ASP A 543 7.48 -10.00 17.18
N ASN A 544 6.77 -9.75 18.29
CA ASN A 544 7.13 -8.77 19.30
C ASN A 544 8.44 -9.14 20.03
N GLU A 545 8.66 -10.42 20.36
CA GLU A 545 9.93 -10.90 20.91
C GLU A 545 11.12 -10.53 20.00
N ARG A 546 10.96 -10.64 18.67
CA ARG A 546 11.98 -10.23 17.68
C ARG A 546 12.20 -8.73 17.65
N LEU A 547 11.11 -7.95 17.70
CA LEU A 547 11.19 -6.49 17.74
C LEU A 547 11.95 -6.00 18.98
N ILE A 548 11.64 -6.53 20.15
CA ILE A 548 12.34 -6.19 21.41
C ILE A 548 13.85 -6.49 21.29
N ALA A 549 14.22 -7.66 20.74
CA ALA A 549 15.62 -8.00 20.51
C ALA A 549 16.30 -7.00 19.54
N THR A 550 15.58 -6.52 18.53
CA THR A 550 16.06 -5.53 17.58
C THR A 550 16.27 -4.15 18.24
N LEU A 551 15.35 -3.71 19.11
CA LEU A 551 15.47 -2.47 19.88
C LEU A 551 16.64 -2.52 20.86
N ALA A 552 16.84 -3.66 21.54
CA ALA A 552 17.99 -3.91 22.40
C ALA A 552 19.31 -3.85 21.62
N HIS A 553 19.36 -4.45 20.42
CA HIS A 553 20.51 -4.35 19.54
C HIS A 553 20.82 -2.89 19.13
N LEU A 554 19.78 -2.11 18.81
CA LEU A 554 19.95 -0.68 18.46
C LEU A 554 20.53 0.12 19.65
N ARG A 555 20.09 -0.16 20.88
CA ARG A 555 20.67 0.38 22.12
C ARG A 555 22.15 -0.03 22.27
N ASP A 556 22.44 -1.31 22.10
CA ASP A 556 23.78 -1.89 22.27
C ASP A 556 24.82 -1.31 21.29
N LEU A 557 24.37 -0.74 20.17
CA LEU A 557 25.19 0.06 19.27
C LEU A 557 25.57 1.46 19.83
N GLY A 558 25.16 1.80 21.05
CA GLY A 558 25.44 3.08 21.70
C GLY A 558 24.45 4.19 21.33
N ASN A 559 23.19 3.82 21.17
CA ASN A 559 22.09 4.76 20.92
C ASN A 559 21.15 4.82 22.14
N THR A 560 20.51 5.97 22.31
CA THR A 560 19.38 6.10 23.24
C THR A 560 18.09 5.77 22.48
N VAL A 561 17.33 4.80 22.95
CA VAL A 561 16.09 4.35 22.30
C VAL A 561 14.91 4.65 23.21
N ILE A 562 14.05 5.58 22.82
CA ILE A 562 12.81 5.92 23.54
C ILE A 562 11.62 5.33 22.77
N VAL A 563 10.80 4.58 23.45
CA VAL A 563 9.64 3.91 22.89
C VAL A 563 8.38 4.32 23.66
N VAL A 564 7.39 4.87 22.99
CA VAL A 564 6.05 5.04 23.55
C VAL A 564 5.33 3.72 23.38
N GLU A 565 4.98 3.02 24.49
CA GLU A 565 4.46 1.66 24.43
C GLU A 565 3.47 1.32 25.55
N HIS A 566 2.64 0.30 25.24
CA HIS A 566 1.63 -0.25 26.14
C HIS A 566 1.77 -1.76 26.34
N ASP A 567 2.64 -2.42 25.57
CA ASP A 567 2.88 -3.85 25.63
C ASP A 567 3.68 -4.22 26.89
N GLU A 568 3.20 -5.22 27.65
CA GLU A 568 3.80 -5.63 28.90
C GLU A 568 5.24 -6.19 28.72
N ASP A 569 5.47 -6.99 27.68
CA ASP A 569 6.78 -7.61 27.43
C ASP A 569 7.81 -6.53 27.07
N THR A 570 7.43 -5.53 26.30
CA THR A 570 8.26 -4.37 25.94
C THR A 570 8.59 -3.52 27.18
N ILE A 571 7.58 -3.23 28.03
CA ILE A 571 7.78 -2.48 29.28
C ILE A 571 8.75 -3.20 30.21
N ARG A 572 8.59 -4.53 30.38
CA ARG A 572 9.45 -5.36 31.24
C ARG A 572 10.88 -5.52 30.73
N SER A 573 11.07 -5.37 29.41
CA SER A 573 12.37 -5.50 28.75
C SER A 573 13.15 -4.18 28.69
N ALA A 574 12.54 -3.08 29.12
CA ALA A 574 13.19 -1.77 29.15
C ALA A 574 14.23 -1.66 30.27
N ASP A 575 15.26 -0.85 30.05
CA ASP A 575 16.23 -0.48 31.09
C ASP A 575 15.63 0.57 32.04
N PHE A 576 14.81 1.48 31.49
CA PHE A 576 14.15 2.56 32.22
C PHE A 576 12.70 2.77 31.72
N VAL A 577 11.77 3.00 32.63
CA VAL A 577 10.35 3.22 32.33
C VAL A 577 9.90 4.56 32.90
N VAL A 578 9.12 5.30 32.13
CA VAL A 578 8.45 6.55 32.53
C VAL A 578 6.94 6.34 32.41
N ASP A 579 6.20 6.36 33.50
CA ASP A 579 4.76 6.24 33.53
C ASP A 579 4.10 7.61 33.64
N MET A 580 3.31 7.96 32.61
CA MET A 580 2.60 9.23 32.49
C MET A 580 1.14 9.10 32.95
N GLY A 581 0.70 10.05 33.76
CA GLY A 581 -0.67 9.99 34.29
C GLY A 581 -0.98 11.20 35.20
N PRO A 582 -1.78 10.98 36.27
CA PRO A 582 -2.49 9.73 36.63
C PRO A 582 -3.73 9.41 35.79
N GLY A 583 -4.26 10.38 35.04
CA GLY A 583 -5.42 10.28 34.17
C GLY A 583 -5.12 10.62 32.73
N ALA A 584 -6.16 10.94 31.96
CA ALA A 584 -6.11 11.37 30.57
C ALA A 584 -6.47 12.86 30.44
N GLY A 585 -6.07 13.52 29.34
CA GLY A 585 -6.40 14.93 29.08
C GLY A 585 -5.91 15.84 30.19
N GLU A 586 -6.80 16.66 30.74
CA GLU A 586 -6.48 17.61 31.84
C GLU A 586 -6.09 16.92 33.15
N HIS A 587 -6.51 15.66 33.35
CA HIS A 587 -6.14 14.86 34.50
C HIS A 587 -4.82 14.10 34.33
N GLY A 588 -4.22 14.17 33.12
CA GLY A 588 -2.90 13.62 32.82
C GLY A 588 -1.76 14.64 32.91
N GLY A 589 -0.70 14.41 32.19
CA GLY A 589 0.40 15.34 31.94
C GLY A 589 1.46 15.37 33.02
N ALA A 590 1.45 14.45 33.99
CA ALA A 590 2.47 14.36 35.04
C ALA A 590 3.20 13.03 34.97
N VAL A 591 4.45 12.98 35.44
CA VAL A 591 5.18 11.72 35.66
C VAL A 591 4.70 11.13 36.98
N VAL A 592 4.08 9.98 36.94
CA VAL A 592 3.56 9.25 38.12
C VAL A 592 4.67 8.37 38.73
N ALA A 593 5.46 7.73 37.89
CA ALA A 593 6.60 6.92 38.28
C ALA A 593 7.69 6.94 37.21
N ALA A 594 8.94 6.88 37.62
CA ALA A 594 10.09 6.72 36.73
C ALA A 594 11.17 5.89 37.42
N GLY A 595 11.81 4.97 36.70
CA GLY A 595 12.83 4.07 37.21
C GLY A 595 12.90 2.77 36.42
N THR A 596 13.52 1.74 36.98
CA THR A 596 13.51 0.40 36.38
C THR A 596 12.10 -0.18 36.34
N PRO A 597 11.80 -1.16 35.48
CA PRO A 597 10.48 -1.81 35.44
C PRO A 597 10.02 -2.33 36.80
N GLU A 598 10.91 -2.87 37.63
CA GLU A 598 10.62 -3.35 38.96
C GLU A 598 10.28 -2.23 39.94
N GLU A 599 10.95 -1.08 39.85
CA GLU A 599 10.66 0.10 40.67
C GLU A 599 9.30 0.68 40.30
N VAL A 600 9.02 0.82 39.02
CA VAL A 600 7.72 1.30 38.53
C VAL A 600 6.58 0.35 38.93
N ALA A 601 6.77 -0.97 38.85
CA ALA A 601 5.78 -1.96 39.27
C ALA A 601 5.40 -1.85 40.78
N ARG A 602 6.30 -1.31 41.60
CA ARG A 602 6.07 -1.10 43.06
C ARG A 602 5.43 0.25 43.38
N ALA A 603 5.36 1.15 42.40
CA ALA A 603 4.82 2.50 42.61
C ALA A 603 3.36 2.45 43.05
N LYS A 604 2.99 3.40 43.92
CA LYS A 604 1.61 3.55 44.37
C LYS A 604 0.94 4.67 43.55
N GLY A 605 -0.32 4.48 43.20
CA GLY A 605 -1.09 5.48 42.44
C GLY A 605 -0.87 5.45 40.92
N SER A 606 -0.08 4.50 40.41
CA SER A 606 0.11 4.22 39.02
C SER A 606 -0.79 3.06 38.59
N LEU A 607 -1.62 3.27 37.58
CA LEU A 607 -2.44 2.22 36.98
C LEU A 607 -1.55 1.18 36.25
N THR A 608 -0.51 1.64 35.57
CA THR A 608 0.47 0.77 34.93
C THR A 608 1.12 -0.17 35.94
N ALA A 609 1.54 0.38 37.10
CA ALA A 609 2.12 -0.40 38.19
C ALA A 609 1.14 -1.46 38.75
N ASP A 610 -0.16 -1.13 38.83
CA ASP A 610 -1.18 -2.07 39.30
C ASP A 610 -1.31 -3.28 38.36
N TYR A 611 -1.22 -3.08 37.03
CA TYR A 611 -1.25 -4.16 36.04
C TYR A 611 0.07 -4.95 36.03
N LEU A 612 1.22 -4.29 36.00
CA LEU A 612 2.54 -4.93 36.00
C LEU A 612 2.80 -5.79 37.26
N SER A 613 2.26 -5.36 38.40
CA SER A 613 2.37 -6.10 39.67
C SER A 613 1.30 -7.16 39.87
N GLY A 614 0.31 -7.26 38.97
CA GLY A 614 -0.83 -8.17 39.11
C GLY A 614 -1.87 -7.76 40.16
N ARG A 615 -1.75 -6.54 40.78
CA ARG A 615 -2.78 -6.00 41.69
C ARG A 615 -4.10 -5.76 40.95
N ARG A 616 -4.02 -5.41 39.67
CA ARG A 616 -5.16 -5.40 38.74
C ARG A 616 -4.88 -6.35 37.61
N LYS A 617 -5.91 -7.03 37.12
CA LYS A 617 -5.84 -7.91 35.96
C LYS A 617 -7.17 -7.96 35.24
N ILE A 618 -7.14 -8.25 33.96
CA ILE A 618 -8.35 -8.57 33.18
C ILE A 618 -8.61 -10.07 33.40
N GLU A 619 -9.74 -10.38 34.02
CA GLU A 619 -10.05 -11.74 34.43
C GLU A 619 -10.53 -12.59 33.23
N VAL A 620 -10.17 -13.89 33.25
CA VAL A 620 -10.68 -14.87 32.30
C VAL A 620 -12.15 -15.17 32.67
N PRO A 621 -13.08 -15.12 31.70
CA PRO A 621 -14.47 -15.46 31.94
C PRO A 621 -14.63 -16.87 32.53
N SER A 622 -15.46 -16.99 33.59
CA SER A 622 -15.69 -18.26 34.26
C SER A 622 -16.38 -19.33 33.40
N ALA A 623 -17.10 -18.90 32.37
CA ALA A 623 -17.74 -19.76 31.38
C ALA A 623 -17.74 -19.12 29.97
N ARG A 624 -17.57 -19.97 28.97
CA ARG A 624 -17.67 -19.54 27.55
C ARG A 624 -19.13 -19.61 27.10
N ARG A 625 -19.55 -18.62 26.29
CA ARG A 625 -20.90 -18.62 25.73
C ARG A 625 -21.09 -19.73 24.70
N LYS A 626 -22.24 -20.38 24.74
CA LYS A 626 -22.63 -21.38 23.75
C LYS A 626 -23.30 -20.69 22.56
N PRO A 627 -23.10 -21.19 21.32
CA PRO A 627 -23.81 -20.69 20.13
C PRO A 627 -25.33 -20.72 20.31
N ARG A 628 -26.01 -19.63 20.01
CA ARG A 628 -27.48 -19.53 20.25
C ARG A 628 -28.31 -19.90 19.00
N ARG A 629 -27.77 -19.78 17.78
CA ARG A 629 -28.54 -19.83 16.51
C ARG A 629 -27.79 -20.51 15.36
N GLY A 630 -26.80 -21.35 15.63
CA GLY A 630 -25.90 -21.93 14.61
C GLY A 630 -24.70 -21.04 14.34
N ALA A 631 -24.21 -21.04 13.12
CA ALA A 631 -22.97 -20.32 12.74
C ALA A 631 -23.07 -19.74 11.33
N LEU A 632 -22.36 -18.63 11.10
CA LEU A 632 -21.97 -18.15 9.78
C LEU A 632 -20.81 -19.03 9.29
N LYS A 633 -20.87 -19.50 8.03
CA LYS A 633 -19.79 -20.31 7.46
C LYS A 633 -19.40 -19.78 6.10
N LEU A 634 -18.14 -19.34 5.97
CA LEU A 634 -17.47 -18.99 4.72
C LEU A 634 -16.62 -20.20 4.30
N THR A 635 -16.82 -20.73 3.10
CA THR A 635 -16.14 -21.93 2.62
C THR A 635 -15.29 -21.61 1.41
N GLY A 636 -14.06 -22.11 1.41
CA GLY A 636 -13.22 -22.10 0.22
C GLY A 636 -12.64 -20.74 -0.12
N ALA A 637 -12.23 -19.94 0.89
CA ALA A 637 -11.53 -18.69 0.68
C ALA A 637 -10.10 -18.94 0.14
N THR A 638 -9.75 -18.26 -0.96
CA THR A 638 -8.46 -18.42 -1.68
C THR A 638 -7.82 -17.10 -2.06
N GLU A 639 -8.26 -15.98 -1.48
CA GLU A 639 -7.68 -14.66 -1.75
C GLU A 639 -6.27 -14.55 -1.19
N ASN A 640 -5.37 -13.92 -1.94
CA ASN A 640 -3.95 -13.74 -1.59
C ASN A 640 -3.29 -15.08 -1.20
N ASN A 641 -2.75 -15.18 0.01
CA ASN A 641 -2.08 -16.39 0.51
C ASN A 641 -3.01 -17.48 1.07
N LEU A 642 -4.33 -17.27 1.08
CA LEU A 642 -5.28 -18.23 1.66
C LEU A 642 -5.35 -19.56 0.88
N LYS A 643 -5.26 -20.68 1.58
CA LYS A 643 -5.20 -22.03 1.03
C LYS A 643 -6.54 -22.77 1.21
N ASN A 644 -7.59 -22.34 0.48
CA ASN A 644 -8.93 -22.94 0.52
C ASN A 644 -9.51 -23.02 1.93
N VAL A 645 -9.48 -21.88 2.64
CA VAL A 645 -9.84 -21.78 4.05
C VAL A 645 -11.35 -21.83 4.26
N THR A 646 -11.79 -22.53 5.31
CA THR A 646 -13.19 -22.52 5.77
C THR A 646 -13.27 -21.89 7.15
N LEU A 647 -13.91 -20.72 7.25
CA LEU A 647 -14.13 -19.98 8.50
C LEU A 647 -15.55 -20.24 9.01
N GLU A 648 -15.69 -20.61 10.29
CA GLU A 648 -16.95 -20.76 10.97
C GLU A 648 -17.03 -19.82 12.19
N VAL A 649 -18.03 -18.93 12.19
CA VAL A 649 -18.27 -17.95 13.26
C VAL A 649 -19.62 -18.23 13.91
N PRO A 650 -19.65 -18.76 15.16
CA PRO A 650 -20.89 -19.04 15.88
C PRO A 650 -21.66 -17.75 16.21
N PHE A 651 -22.99 -17.76 16.05
CA PHE A 651 -23.79 -16.59 16.37
C PHE A 651 -23.97 -16.38 17.87
N GLY A 652 -23.93 -15.11 18.28
CA GLY A 652 -24.08 -14.68 19.67
C GLY A 652 -22.84 -14.95 20.52
N THR A 653 -21.66 -14.95 19.92
CA THR A 653 -20.36 -15.14 20.58
C THR A 653 -19.37 -14.02 20.24
N LEU A 654 -18.35 -13.87 21.07
CA LEU A 654 -17.13 -13.13 20.77
C LEU A 654 -16.13 -14.10 20.14
N THR A 655 -15.90 -13.98 18.86
CA THR A 655 -14.92 -14.78 18.12
C THR A 655 -13.71 -13.91 17.79
N VAL A 656 -12.50 -14.38 18.11
CA VAL A 656 -11.25 -13.70 17.80
C VAL A 656 -10.49 -14.44 16.70
N VAL A 657 -10.13 -13.74 15.64
CA VAL A 657 -9.23 -14.22 14.58
C VAL A 657 -7.83 -13.70 14.89
N THR A 658 -6.90 -14.60 15.08
CA THR A 658 -5.51 -14.29 15.45
C THR A 658 -4.52 -15.06 14.60
N GLY A 659 -3.23 -14.93 14.89
CA GLY A 659 -2.13 -15.62 14.19
C GLY A 659 -0.99 -14.66 13.87
N VAL A 660 0.15 -15.22 13.45
CA VAL A 660 1.35 -14.46 13.14
C VAL A 660 1.14 -13.37 12.08
N SER A 661 2.04 -12.39 12.02
CA SER A 661 1.99 -11.33 11.00
C SER A 661 2.07 -11.94 9.60
N GLY A 662 1.26 -11.44 8.65
CA GLY A 662 1.19 -11.98 7.29
C GLY A 662 0.51 -13.35 7.12
N SER A 663 -0.10 -13.94 8.16
CA SER A 663 -0.75 -15.26 8.09
C SER A 663 -2.05 -15.31 7.27
N GLY A 664 -2.58 -14.16 6.82
CA GLY A 664 -3.78 -14.07 5.99
C GLY A 664 -5.05 -13.65 6.74
N LYS A 665 -4.96 -13.13 7.97
CA LYS A 665 -6.11 -12.64 8.76
C LYS A 665 -6.93 -11.59 8.02
N SER A 666 -6.28 -10.53 7.53
CA SER A 666 -6.95 -9.44 6.79
C SER A 666 -7.54 -9.95 5.48
N SER A 667 -6.82 -10.82 4.74
CA SER A 667 -7.33 -11.45 3.51
C SER A 667 -8.61 -12.26 3.76
N LEU A 668 -8.67 -12.98 4.90
CA LEU A 668 -9.84 -13.80 5.26
C LEU A 668 -11.02 -12.94 5.72
N VAL A 669 -10.78 -11.98 6.62
CA VAL A 669 -11.84 -11.21 7.27
C VAL A 669 -12.12 -9.91 6.52
N THR A 670 -11.12 -9.05 6.32
CA THR A 670 -11.29 -7.69 5.80
C THR A 670 -11.50 -7.68 4.28
N ASP A 671 -10.77 -8.53 3.52
CA ASP A 671 -10.83 -8.54 2.07
C ASP A 671 -11.89 -9.51 1.52
N THR A 672 -12.23 -10.57 2.27
CA THR A 672 -13.19 -11.60 1.80
C THR A 672 -14.51 -11.56 2.56
N LEU A 673 -14.51 -11.80 3.88
CA LEU A 673 -15.75 -11.96 4.66
C LEU A 673 -16.54 -10.65 4.79
N ALA A 674 -15.90 -9.56 5.19
CA ALA A 674 -16.57 -8.29 5.44
C ALA A 674 -17.24 -7.71 4.17
N PRO A 675 -16.58 -7.66 2.98
CA PRO A 675 -17.22 -7.23 1.76
C PRO A 675 -18.33 -8.19 1.31
N ALA A 676 -18.14 -9.50 1.43
CA ALA A 676 -19.16 -10.49 1.07
C ALA A 676 -20.44 -10.32 1.90
N LEU A 677 -20.29 -10.10 3.22
CA LEU A 677 -21.41 -9.83 4.09
C LEU A 677 -22.07 -8.48 3.80
N ALA A 678 -21.27 -7.42 3.58
CA ALA A 678 -21.79 -6.10 3.28
C ALA A 678 -22.61 -6.10 1.97
N ASN A 679 -22.16 -6.81 0.95
CA ASN A 679 -22.85 -6.92 -0.33
C ASN A 679 -24.18 -7.67 -0.18
N ARG A 680 -24.21 -8.78 0.55
CA ARG A 680 -25.39 -9.64 0.70
C ARG A 680 -26.42 -9.11 1.70
N VAL A 681 -25.99 -8.50 2.80
CA VAL A 681 -26.88 -8.06 3.90
C VAL A 681 -27.18 -6.56 3.81
N ASN A 682 -26.17 -5.73 3.55
CA ASN A 682 -26.33 -4.26 3.50
C ASN A 682 -26.49 -3.73 2.08
N HIS A 683 -26.57 -4.59 1.05
CA HIS A 683 -26.64 -4.21 -0.37
C HIS A 683 -25.53 -3.22 -0.81
N ALA A 684 -24.34 -3.39 -0.24
CA ALA A 684 -23.16 -2.64 -0.65
C ALA A 684 -22.60 -3.18 -1.98
N HIS A 685 -21.72 -2.41 -2.61
CA HIS A 685 -21.08 -2.78 -3.86
C HIS A 685 -19.57 -2.73 -3.66
N ARG A 686 -19.01 -3.79 -3.03
CA ARG A 686 -17.59 -3.89 -2.72
C ARG A 686 -16.99 -5.10 -3.42
N ARG A 687 -15.77 -4.98 -3.91
CA ARG A 687 -15.01 -6.13 -4.40
C ARG A 687 -14.82 -7.12 -3.25
N THR A 688 -15.06 -8.40 -3.52
CA THR A 688 -14.85 -9.49 -2.56
C THR A 688 -13.65 -10.31 -2.97
N GLY A 689 -12.87 -10.76 -2.00
CA GLY A 689 -11.87 -11.79 -2.23
C GLY A 689 -12.53 -13.10 -2.71
N ALA A 690 -11.74 -13.97 -3.33
CA ALA A 690 -12.23 -15.22 -3.90
C ALA A 690 -12.67 -16.23 -2.82
N TYR A 691 -13.90 -16.74 -2.92
CA TYR A 691 -14.46 -17.77 -2.04
C TYR A 691 -15.49 -18.63 -2.81
N LYS A 692 -15.80 -19.83 -2.29
CA LYS A 692 -16.77 -20.73 -2.94
C LYS A 692 -18.22 -20.49 -2.49
N LYS A 693 -18.47 -20.40 -1.19
CA LYS A 693 -19.82 -20.31 -0.63
C LYS A 693 -19.84 -19.64 0.75
N ILE A 694 -20.91 -18.91 1.02
CA ILE A 694 -21.24 -18.39 2.34
C ILE A 694 -22.64 -18.85 2.74
N THR A 695 -22.84 -19.28 4.00
CA THR A 695 -24.11 -19.76 4.53
C THR A 695 -24.41 -19.18 5.92
N GLY A 696 -25.70 -19.11 6.31
CA GLY A 696 -26.13 -18.54 7.59
C GLY A 696 -26.51 -17.05 7.51
N LEU A 697 -26.56 -16.47 6.31
CA LEU A 697 -26.88 -15.05 6.09
C LEU A 697 -28.29 -14.67 6.59
N ASP A 698 -29.23 -15.62 6.56
CA ASP A 698 -30.63 -15.48 7.02
C ASP A 698 -30.77 -15.12 8.51
N LYS A 699 -29.71 -15.28 9.29
CA LYS A 699 -29.68 -14.99 10.73
C LYS A 699 -29.15 -13.58 11.04
N ILE A 700 -28.68 -12.85 10.03
CA ILE A 700 -28.06 -11.53 10.16
C ILE A 700 -28.98 -10.48 9.54
N ASP A 701 -29.27 -9.42 10.28
CA ASP A 701 -30.06 -8.29 9.78
C ASP A 701 -29.21 -7.07 9.38
N LYS A 702 -28.00 -6.97 9.91
CA LYS A 702 -27.07 -5.87 9.64
C LYS A 702 -25.63 -6.30 9.86
N VAL A 703 -24.73 -5.80 9.04
CA VAL A 703 -23.27 -5.97 9.17
C VAL A 703 -22.63 -4.61 9.42
N ILE A 704 -21.78 -4.53 10.43
CA ILE A 704 -21.06 -3.31 10.81
C ILE A 704 -19.57 -3.65 10.83
N ASN A 705 -18.84 -2.99 9.95
CA ASN A 705 -17.37 -3.07 9.91
C ASN A 705 -16.78 -1.82 10.57
N ILE A 706 -15.97 -2.02 11.60
CA ILE A 706 -15.32 -0.95 12.39
C ILE A 706 -13.80 -1.10 12.19
N ASP A 707 -13.25 -0.31 11.30
CA ASP A 707 -11.85 -0.23 10.96
C ASP A 707 -11.19 1.04 11.51
N GLN A 708 -9.88 1.15 11.39
CA GLN A 708 -9.08 2.30 11.85
C GLN A 708 -9.14 3.51 10.90
N SER A 709 -9.94 3.48 9.83
CA SER A 709 -10.07 4.60 8.90
C SER A 709 -10.64 5.85 9.61
N PRO A 710 -10.21 7.06 9.22
CA PRO A 710 -10.73 8.29 9.83
C PRO A 710 -12.24 8.41 9.74
N ILE A 711 -12.89 9.03 10.74
CA ILE A 711 -14.33 9.33 10.74
C ILE A 711 -14.75 10.42 9.75
N GLY A 712 -13.78 11.04 9.08
CA GLY A 712 -13.98 12.04 8.03
C GLY A 712 -12.66 12.54 7.49
N ARG A 713 -12.69 13.12 6.28
CA ARG A 713 -11.50 13.59 5.56
C ARG A 713 -11.23 15.10 5.69
N THR A 714 -12.14 15.82 6.32
CA THR A 714 -12.07 17.28 6.45
C THR A 714 -12.04 17.71 7.90
N PRO A 715 -11.47 18.88 8.23
CA PRO A 715 -11.48 19.44 9.59
C PRO A 715 -12.89 19.70 10.18
N ARG A 716 -13.93 19.70 9.35
CA ARG A 716 -15.34 19.86 9.78
C ARG A 716 -15.91 18.60 10.42
N SER A 717 -15.40 17.43 10.01
CA SER A 717 -15.78 16.17 10.65
C SER A 717 -15.14 16.10 12.04
N ASN A 718 -15.95 15.81 13.05
CA ASN A 718 -15.51 15.70 14.45
C ASN A 718 -16.38 14.65 15.17
N PRO A 719 -16.01 14.24 16.41
CA PRO A 719 -16.77 13.27 17.18
C PRO A 719 -18.25 13.63 17.36
N ALA A 720 -18.56 14.90 17.68
CA ALA A 720 -19.94 15.34 17.90
C ALA A 720 -20.81 15.24 16.65
N THR A 721 -20.28 15.56 15.46
CA THR A 721 -21.02 15.44 14.20
C THR A 721 -21.19 13.99 13.79
N TYR A 722 -20.16 13.15 13.98
CA TYR A 722 -20.21 11.75 13.58
C TYR A 722 -21.24 10.92 14.33
N ILE A 723 -21.37 11.13 15.64
CA ILE A 723 -22.38 10.45 16.46
C ILE A 723 -23.76 11.13 16.42
N GLY A 724 -23.95 12.19 15.62
CA GLY A 724 -25.20 12.94 15.52
C GLY A 724 -25.56 13.71 16.79
N LEU A 725 -24.59 13.97 17.66
CA LEU A 725 -24.79 14.78 18.88
C LEU A 725 -24.97 16.26 18.54
N TRP A 726 -24.25 16.73 17.51
CA TRP A 726 -24.22 18.14 17.14
C TRP A 726 -25.60 18.67 16.72
N ASP A 727 -26.46 17.85 16.15
CA ASP A 727 -27.83 18.24 15.76
C ASP A 727 -28.69 18.55 16.99
N ASP A 728 -28.58 17.75 18.04
CA ASP A 728 -29.31 17.96 19.29
C ASP A 728 -28.83 19.25 20.00
N ILE A 729 -27.49 19.49 19.98
CA ILE A 729 -26.91 20.71 20.58
C ILE A 729 -27.37 21.96 19.81
N ARG A 730 -27.37 21.93 18.48
CA ARG A 730 -27.85 23.03 17.63
C ARG A 730 -29.34 23.32 17.90
N ALA A 731 -30.14 22.29 18.03
CA ALA A 731 -31.54 22.42 18.37
C ALA A 731 -31.75 23.04 19.79
N LEU A 732 -30.92 22.66 20.75
CA LEU A 732 -30.94 23.24 22.08
C LEU A 732 -30.57 24.73 22.06
N PHE A 733 -29.51 25.14 21.37
CA PHE A 733 -29.13 26.55 21.24
C PHE A 733 -30.21 27.38 20.54
N ALA A 734 -30.83 26.85 19.48
CA ALA A 734 -31.96 27.50 18.81
C ALA A 734 -33.22 27.65 19.70
N SER A 735 -33.32 26.84 20.75
CA SER A 735 -34.44 26.91 21.71
C SER A 735 -34.28 27.98 22.80
N THR A 736 -33.07 28.57 22.96
CA THR A 736 -32.79 29.62 23.94
C THR A 736 -33.61 30.89 23.68
N GLN A 737 -33.88 31.68 24.73
CA GLN A 737 -34.66 32.91 24.59
C GLN A 737 -33.99 33.90 23.64
N GLU A 738 -32.68 34.02 23.71
CA GLU A 738 -31.93 34.93 22.86
C GLU A 738 -31.93 34.53 21.39
N ALA A 739 -31.79 33.22 21.09
CA ALA A 739 -31.87 32.73 19.72
C ALA A 739 -33.28 32.95 19.15
N LYS A 740 -34.34 32.70 19.94
CA LYS A 740 -35.74 32.96 19.54
C LYS A 740 -36.00 34.43 19.28
N ALA A 741 -35.50 35.32 20.15
CA ALA A 741 -35.64 36.76 19.98
C ALA A 741 -34.97 37.26 18.68
N ARG A 742 -33.91 36.63 18.26
CA ARG A 742 -33.18 36.95 17.01
C ARG A 742 -33.70 36.18 15.78
N GLY A 743 -34.67 35.29 15.95
CA GLY A 743 -35.20 34.46 14.86
C GLY A 743 -34.19 33.41 14.34
N TYR A 744 -33.26 32.96 15.19
CA TYR A 744 -32.24 32.00 14.82
C TYR A 744 -32.78 30.57 14.82
N SER A 745 -32.72 29.91 13.68
CA SER A 745 -33.03 28.49 13.49
C SER A 745 -31.82 27.61 13.84
N PRO A 746 -31.96 26.28 13.97
CA PRO A 746 -30.84 25.36 14.18
C PRO A 746 -29.73 25.44 13.11
N GLY A 747 -30.11 25.89 11.89
CA GLY A 747 -29.13 26.12 10.78
C GLY A 747 -28.11 27.21 11.10
N ARG A 748 -28.49 28.24 11.89
CA ARG A 748 -27.60 29.32 12.32
C ARG A 748 -26.40 28.81 13.14
N PHE A 749 -26.61 27.75 13.90
CA PHE A 749 -25.61 27.10 14.76
C PHE A 749 -24.86 25.97 14.04
N SER A 750 -24.94 25.92 12.70
CA SER A 750 -24.16 24.98 11.87
C SER A 750 -22.94 25.66 11.27
N PHE A 751 -21.76 25.11 11.50
CA PHE A 751 -20.54 25.56 10.82
C PHE A 751 -20.42 25.08 9.36
N ASN A 752 -21.35 24.23 8.89
CA ASN A 752 -21.38 23.72 7.51
C ASN A 752 -22.27 24.59 6.58
N VAL A 753 -23.15 25.39 7.15
CA VAL A 753 -24.15 26.17 6.40
C VAL A 753 -23.86 27.66 6.51
N ASN A 754 -24.10 28.40 5.42
CA ASN A 754 -23.94 29.86 5.42
C ASN A 754 -24.89 30.53 6.42
N GLY A 755 -24.49 31.70 6.94
CA GLY A 755 -25.28 32.54 7.82
C GLY A 755 -24.78 32.60 9.26
N GLY A 756 -24.32 31.50 9.87
CA GLY A 756 -23.78 31.49 11.24
C GLY A 756 -22.30 31.18 11.33
N ARG A 757 -21.72 30.58 10.30
CA ARG A 757 -20.30 30.21 10.24
C ARG A 757 -19.40 31.41 9.95
N CYS A 758 -18.13 31.29 10.27
CA CYS A 758 -17.09 32.20 9.78
C CYS A 758 -16.92 32.00 8.28
N GLU A 759 -17.11 33.05 7.49
CA GLU A 759 -17.01 32.93 6.03
C GLU A 759 -15.54 32.93 5.53
N ALA A 760 -14.57 33.44 6.32
CA ALA A 760 -13.15 33.41 5.97
C ALA A 760 -12.63 31.96 5.88
N CYS A 761 -12.88 31.15 6.93
CA CYS A 761 -12.52 29.72 6.92
C CYS A 761 -13.66 28.81 6.50
N LYS A 762 -14.82 29.33 6.12
CA LYS A 762 -16.04 28.60 5.74
C LYS A 762 -16.46 27.54 6.78
N GLY A 763 -16.16 27.78 8.05
CA GLY A 763 -16.48 26.92 9.18
C GLY A 763 -15.42 25.84 9.51
N ASP A 764 -14.27 25.81 8.82
CA ASP A 764 -13.19 24.88 9.12
C ASP A 764 -12.47 25.20 10.44
N GLY A 765 -12.49 26.47 10.86
CA GLY A 765 -11.70 26.97 11.99
C GLY A 765 -10.22 27.15 11.68
N GLN A 766 -9.77 26.62 10.59
CA GLN A 766 -8.37 26.60 10.14
C GLN A 766 -8.31 26.97 8.66
N ILE A 767 -7.15 27.45 8.22
CA ILE A 767 -6.83 27.74 6.82
C ILE A 767 -5.74 26.75 6.42
N LYS A 768 -6.02 25.98 5.35
CA LYS A 768 -5.05 25.08 4.74
C LYS A 768 -4.08 25.89 3.87
N ILE A 769 -2.79 25.79 4.16
CA ILE A 769 -1.73 26.31 3.31
C ILE A 769 -1.12 25.16 2.55
N GLU A 770 -1.36 25.11 1.24
CA GLU A 770 -0.83 24.06 0.38
C GLU A 770 0.64 24.33 0.06
N MET A 771 1.51 23.38 0.39
CA MET A 771 2.94 23.44 0.15
C MET A 771 3.31 22.38 -0.89
N HIS A 772 3.69 22.81 -2.09
CA HIS A 772 3.94 21.92 -3.25
C HIS A 772 4.96 20.80 -3.01
N PHE A 773 5.92 20.98 -2.10
CA PHE A 773 6.99 20.00 -1.84
C PHE A 773 7.04 19.51 -0.38
N LEU A 774 6.18 20.04 0.49
CA LEU A 774 6.09 19.71 1.91
C LEU A 774 4.66 19.34 2.26
N PRO A 775 4.41 18.65 3.40
CA PRO A 775 3.06 18.42 3.88
C PRO A 775 2.29 19.73 4.07
N ASP A 776 0.99 19.72 3.75
CA ASP A 776 0.12 20.87 3.95
C ASP A 776 0.10 21.30 5.42
N ILE A 777 0.15 22.63 5.67
CA ILE A 777 0.08 23.20 7.01
C ILE A 777 -1.33 23.73 7.25
N TYR A 778 -1.86 23.46 8.44
CA TYR A 778 -3.13 24.00 8.91
C TYR A 778 -2.88 25.03 10.00
N VAL A 779 -3.27 26.28 9.76
CA VAL A 779 -3.14 27.39 10.72
C VAL A 779 -4.52 27.82 11.21
N PRO A 780 -4.69 28.23 12.48
CA PRO A 780 -5.94 28.78 12.97
C PRO A 780 -6.39 29.98 12.12
N CYS A 781 -7.68 30.09 11.86
CA CYS A 781 -8.24 31.22 11.11
C CYS A 781 -8.11 32.50 11.92
N GLU A 782 -7.41 33.52 11.40
CA GLU A 782 -7.21 34.79 12.06
C GLU A 782 -8.50 35.56 12.35
N VAL A 783 -9.55 35.39 11.53
CA VAL A 783 -10.83 36.09 11.67
C VAL A 783 -11.67 35.57 12.84
N CYS A 784 -11.71 34.23 13.04
CA CYS A 784 -12.51 33.61 14.09
C CYS A 784 -11.65 33.01 15.22
N GLY A 785 -10.33 33.08 15.16
CA GLY A 785 -9.45 32.49 16.16
C GLY A 785 -9.64 30.99 16.40
N GLY A 786 -10.12 30.24 15.37
CA GLY A 786 -10.47 28.83 15.52
C GLY A 786 -11.93 28.53 15.89
N ALA A 787 -12.71 29.52 16.30
CA ALA A 787 -14.09 29.37 16.82
C ALA A 787 -15.13 28.87 15.78
N ARG A 788 -14.79 28.86 14.48
CA ARG A 788 -15.63 28.36 13.35
C ARG A 788 -16.89 29.21 13.03
N TYR A 789 -17.33 30.10 13.93
CA TYR A 789 -18.56 30.89 13.83
C TYR A 789 -18.30 32.38 13.70
N ASN A 790 -19.29 33.12 13.25
CA ASN A 790 -19.27 34.57 13.26
C ASN A 790 -19.64 35.12 14.65
N ARG A 791 -19.31 36.40 14.90
CA ARG A 791 -19.49 37.07 16.21
C ARG A 791 -20.93 37.07 16.68
N GLU A 792 -21.89 37.22 15.78
CA GLU A 792 -23.32 37.31 16.17
C GLU A 792 -23.85 35.95 16.63
N THR A 793 -23.37 34.84 16.05
CA THR A 793 -23.75 33.51 16.53
C THR A 793 -23.13 33.19 17.88
N LEU A 794 -21.90 33.64 18.15
CA LEU A 794 -21.18 33.44 19.41
C LEU A 794 -21.81 34.24 20.60
N GLN A 795 -22.63 35.27 20.36
CA GLN A 795 -23.33 35.99 21.42
C GLN A 795 -24.42 35.14 22.09
N VAL A 796 -24.96 34.16 21.41
CA VAL A 796 -25.99 33.29 21.97
C VAL A 796 -25.33 32.25 22.89
N THR A 797 -25.75 32.26 24.17
CA THR A 797 -25.21 31.36 25.19
C THR A 797 -26.27 30.43 25.77
N TYR A 798 -25.82 29.27 26.23
CA TYR A 798 -26.57 28.34 27.05
C TYR A 798 -25.76 28.06 28.33
N ARG A 799 -26.34 28.33 29.50
CA ARG A 799 -25.64 28.26 30.81
C ARG A 799 -24.31 29.01 30.86
N GLY A 800 -24.18 30.10 30.14
CA GLY A 800 -23.00 30.96 30.11
C GLY A 800 -22.00 30.63 28.98
N GLU A 801 -22.09 29.46 28.33
CA GLU A 801 -21.21 29.01 27.28
C GLU A 801 -21.82 29.23 25.89
N ASN A 802 -21.03 29.67 24.92
CA ASN A 802 -21.45 29.80 23.53
C ASN A 802 -21.24 28.48 22.77
N ILE A 803 -21.68 28.43 21.50
CA ILE A 803 -21.64 27.20 20.71
C ILE A 803 -20.20 26.72 20.36
N ALA A 804 -19.23 27.63 20.32
CA ALA A 804 -17.82 27.28 20.08
C ALA A 804 -17.16 26.75 21.36
N ASP A 805 -17.49 27.32 22.53
CA ASP A 805 -17.03 26.83 23.85
C ASP A 805 -17.47 25.37 24.06
N VAL A 806 -18.69 25.05 23.65
CA VAL A 806 -19.19 23.66 23.67
C VAL A 806 -18.42 22.71 22.75
N LEU A 807 -17.97 23.17 21.58
CA LEU A 807 -17.09 22.36 20.70
C LEU A 807 -15.74 22.09 21.36
N ASP A 808 -15.26 22.99 22.16
CA ASP A 808 -13.97 22.89 22.83
C ASP A 808 -14.01 22.08 24.14
N MET A 809 -15.21 21.83 24.68
CA MET A 809 -15.38 20.96 25.84
C MET A 809 -14.89 19.54 25.56
N THR A 810 -14.30 18.91 26.57
CA THR A 810 -14.08 17.46 26.57
C THR A 810 -15.42 16.72 26.68
N VAL A 811 -15.41 15.44 26.29
CA VAL A 811 -16.63 14.60 26.47
C VAL A 811 -17.05 14.52 27.94
N GLU A 812 -16.08 14.50 28.86
CA GLU A 812 -16.30 14.47 30.31
C GLU A 812 -16.96 15.77 30.83
N ASP A 813 -16.42 16.93 30.43
CA ASP A 813 -16.99 18.24 30.77
C ASP A 813 -18.40 18.42 30.21
N ALA A 814 -18.56 18.04 28.93
CA ALA A 814 -19.86 18.11 28.26
C ALA A 814 -20.89 17.18 28.91
N LEU A 815 -20.47 16.00 29.39
CA LEU A 815 -21.35 15.08 30.11
C LEU A 815 -21.91 15.72 31.41
N SER A 816 -21.07 16.45 32.12
CA SER A 816 -21.47 17.23 33.32
C SER A 816 -22.30 18.46 32.95
N PHE A 817 -21.93 19.20 31.91
CA PHE A 817 -22.64 20.39 31.44
C PHE A 817 -24.06 20.11 30.97
N PHE A 818 -24.26 18.99 30.25
CA PHE A 818 -25.55 18.57 29.71
C PHE A 818 -26.25 17.49 30.55
N GLU A 819 -25.90 17.35 31.83
CA GLU A 819 -26.45 16.27 32.69
C GLU A 819 -27.99 16.23 32.73
N ASN A 820 -28.65 17.39 32.60
CA ASN A 820 -30.11 17.56 32.66
C ASN A 820 -30.79 17.41 31.26
N ILE A 821 -30.05 17.11 30.21
CA ILE A 821 -30.57 16.92 28.83
C ILE A 821 -30.43 15.44 28.44
N PRO A 822 -31.44 14.59 28.69
CA PRO A 822 -31.31 13.13 28.56
C PRO A 822 -30.85 12.65 27.17
N GLY A 823 -31.30 13.33 26.10
CA GLY A 823 -30.93 12.98 24.72
C GLY A 823 -29.42 13.18 24.45
N ILE A 824 -28.89 14.31 24.87
CA ILE A 824 -27.47 14.68 24.75
C ILE A 824 -26.62 13.82 25.67
N LYS A 825 -27.01 13.72 26.94
CA LYS A 825 -26.31 12.92 27.97
C LYS A 825 -26.09 11.46 27.51
N ARG A 826 -27.15 10.82 26.97
CA ARG A 826 -27.07 9.42 26.51
C ARG A 826 -26.01 9.25 25.42
N LYS A 827 -25.88 10.17 24.45
CA LYS A 827 -24.90 10.12 23.39
C LYS A 827 -23.48 10.38 23.93
N LEU A 828 -23.31 11.34 24.81
CA LEU A 828 -22.04 11.60 25.49
C LEU A 828 -21.58 10.41 26.33
N GLN A 829 -22.51 9.75 27.04
CA GLN A 829 -22.19 8.56 27.82
C GLN A 829 -21.60 7.43 26.97
N THR A 830 -22.06 7.25 25.72
CA THR A 830 -21.48 6.22 24.86
C THR A 830 -20.04 6.52 24.45
N LEU A 831 -19.67 7.80 24.27
CA LEU A 831 -18.26 8.18 24.04
C LEU A 831 -17.41 7.97 25.30
N PHE A 832 -17.95 8.31 26.46
CA PHE A 832 -17.27 8.09 27.73
C PHE A 832 -17.07 6.60 28.03
N ASP A 833 -18.08 5.76 27.80
CA ASP A 833 -18.04 4.31 28.01
C ASP A 833 -16.96 3.59 27.16
N VAL A 834 -16.61 4.12 26.00
CA VAL A 834 -15.52 3.59 25.16
C VAL A 834 -14.15 4.18 25.48
N GLY A 835 -14.03 4.92 26.62
CA GLY A 835 -12.76 5.50 27.06
C GLY A 835 -12.33 6.76 26.32
N LEU A 836 -13.28 7.52 25.76
CA LEU A 836 -13.00 8.77 25.04
C LEU A 836 -13.43 10.02 25.84
N GLY A 837 -13.38 9.96 27.19
CA GLY A 837 -13.72 11.09 28.05
C GLY A 837 -12.88 12.34 27.81
N TYR A 838 -11.63 12.17 27.46
CA TYR A 838 -10.62 13.23 27.31
C TYR A 838 -10.65 13.96 25.96
N ILE A 839 -11.27 13.39 24.89
CA ILE A 839 -11.29 14.04 23.57
C ILE A 839 -12.26 15.23 23.57
N ARG A 840 -11.95 16.27 22.78
CA ARG A 840 -12.85 17.41 22.60
C ARG A 840 -13.96 17.09 21.58
N LEU A 841 -15.17 17.61 21.81
CA LEU A 841 -16.33 17.39 20.94
C LEU A 841 -16.06 17.86 19.51
N GLY A 842 -15.38 19.01 19.34
CA GLY A 842 -15.03 19.61 18.05
C GLY A 842 -13.68 19.22 17.50
N GLN A 843 -12.96 18.24 18.10
CA GLN A 843 -11.66 17.80 17.64
C GLN A 843 -11.74 17.32 16.18
N PRO A 844 -10.93 17.88 15.25
CA PRO A 844 -10.96 17.47 13.84
C PRO A 844 -10.70 15.98 13.66
N ALA A 845 -11.45 15.33 12.76
CA ALA A 845 -11.27 13.92 12.46
C ALA A 845 -9.84 13.55 12.00
N THR A 846 -9.14 14.52 11.41
CA THR A 846 -7.75 14.35 10.91
C THR A 846 -6.71 14.33 12.03
N THR A 847 -7.04 14.77 13.23
CA THR A 847 -6.15 14.77 14.42
C THR A 847 -6.37 13.58 15.33
N LEU A 848 -7.44 12.80 15.11
CA LEU A 848 -7.71 11.58 15.86
C LEU A 848 -6.74 10.46 15.44
N SER A 849 -6.26 9.70 16.41
CA SER A 849 -5.56 8.45 16.16
C SER A 849 -6.51 7.40 15.54
N GLY A 850 -5.95 6.37 14.89
CA GLY A 850 -6.75 5.27 14.32
C GLY A 850 -7.65 4.59 15.35
N GLY A 851 -7.13 4.34 16.56
CA GLY A 851 -7.86 3.75 17.66
C GLY A 851 -8.97 4.67 18.22
N GLU A 852 -8.74 5.99 18.33
CA GLU A 852 -9.78 6.96 18.71
C GLU A 852 -10.90 7.01 17.68
N ALA A 853 -10.57 7.08 16.39
CA ALA A 853 -11.56 7.06 15.30
C ALA A 853 -12.42 5.80 15.34
N GLN A 854 -11.81 4.65 15.58
CA GLN A 854 -12.49 3.36 15.71
C GLN A 854 -13.45 3.34 16.92
N ARG A 855 -13.01 3.86 18.07
CA ARG A 855 -13.87 3.96 19.28
C ARG A 855 -15.03 4.93 19.08
N VAL A 856 -14.86 6.05 18.35
CA VAL A 856 -15.97 6.94 17.97
C VAL A 856 -17.00 6.21 17.09
N LYS A 857 -16.54 5.39 16.11
CA LYS A 857 -17.44 4.55 15.31
C LYS A 857 -18.20 3.56 16.17
N LEU A 858 -17.53 2.90 17.11
CA LEU A 858 -18.15 1.97 18.05
C LEU A 858 -19.20 2.68 18.93
N ALA A 859 -18.89 3.86 19.47
CA ALA A 859 -19.83 4.68 20.26
C ALA A 859 -21.09 5.03 19.46
N SER A 860 -20.95 5.37 18.16
CA SER A 860 -22.08 5.64 17.27
C SER A 860 -23.03 4.44 17.14
N GLU A 861 -22.50 3.23 17.07
CA GLU A 861 -23.32 2.01 16.95
C GLU A 861 -23.98 1.60 18.28
N LEU A 862 -23.32 1.87 19.41
CA LEU A 862 -23.89 1.61 20.76
C LEU A 862 -25.15 2.43 21.05
N GLN A 863 -25.32 3.59 20.42
CA GLN A 863 -26.53 4.43 20.60
C GLN A 863 -27.77 3.84 19.94
N ARG A 864 -27.57 3.00 18.92
CA ARG A 864 -28.65 2.44 18.11
C ARG A 864 -29.36 1.32 18.87
N ARG A 865 -30.67 1.13 18.57
CA ARG A 865 -31.44 0.03 19.12
C ARG A 865 -30.81 -1.31 18.66
N GLN A 866 -30.47 -2.14 19.64
CA GLN A 866 -29.90 -3.46 19.39
C GLN A 866 -31.00 -4.45 18.98
N THR A 867 -30.82 -5.15 17.88
CA THR A 867 -31.73 -6.17 17.36
C THR A 867 -31.37 -7.57 17.86
N GLY A 868 -30.11 -7.75 18.32
CA GLY A 868 -29.55 -9.04 18.69
C GLY A 868 -29.22 -9.95 17.51
N LYS A 869 -29.21 -9.39 16.26
CA LYS A 869 -28.86 -10.09 15.02
C LYS A 869 -27.81 -9.36 14.22
N THR A 870 -27.20 -8.32 14.78
CA THR A 870 -26.16 -7.55 14.12
C THR A 870 -24.83 -8.30 14.17
N PHE A 871 -24.12 -8.33 13.06
CA PHE A 871 -22.77 -8.91 12.94
C PHE A 871 -21.74 -7.78 12.93
N TYR A 872 -20.95 -7.69 13.98
CA TYR A 872 -19.87 -6.71 14.11
C TYR A 872 -18.54 -7.32 13.70
N ILE A 873 -17.76 -6.58 12.90
CA ILE A 873 -16.37 -6.92 12.53
C ILE A 873 -15.50 -5.77 13.02
N LEU A 874 -14.50 -6.06 13.84
CA LEU A 874 -13.53 -5.09 14.34
C LEU A 874 -12.12 -5.53 13.94
N ASP A 875 -11.31 -4.58 13.47
CA ASP A 875 -9.94 -4.81 13.06
C ASP A 875 -9.00 -4.14 14.06
N GLU A 876 -8.28 -4.95 14.86
CA GLU A 876 -7.31 -4.55 15.88
C GLU A 876 -7.80 -3.40 16.80
N PRO A 877 -8.93 -3.56 17.50
CA PRO A 877 -9.52 -2.46 18.26
C PRO A 877 -8.74 -2.05 19.52
N THR A 878 -7.72 -2.81 19.92
CA THR A 878 -6.86 -2.48 21.07
C THR A 878 -5.61 -1.70 20.73
N THR A 879 -5.45 -1.33 19.46
CA THR A 879 -4.32 -0.54 18.99
C THR A 879 -4.15 0.75 19.78
N GLY A 880 -2.98 0.99 20.38
CA GLY A 880 -2.66 2.20 21.16
C GLY A 880 -3.40 2.31 22.49
N LEU A 881 -3.91 1.21 23.04
CA LEU A 881 -4.64 1.20 24.30
C LEU A 881 -3.79 0.68 25.46
N HIS A 882 -3.81 1.43 26.53
CA HIS A 882 -3.32 0.97 27.83
C HIS A 882 -4.22 -0.16 28.39
N PHE A 883 -3.72 -1.01 29.28
CA PHE A 883 -4.45 -2.15 29.89
C PHE A 883 -5.84 -1.77 30.42
N GLU A 884 -5.99 -0.62 31.09
CA GLU A 884 -7.26 -0.14 31.60
C GLU A 884 -8.25 0.22 30.48
N ASP A 885 -7.76 0.82 29.38
CA ASP A 885 -8.59 1.13 28.21
C ASP A 885 -9.04 -0.18 27.52
N VAL A 886 -8.17 -1.21 27.45
CA VAL A 886 -8.51 -2.54 26.94
C VAL A 886 -9.61 -3.19 27.78
N ARG A 887 -9.53 -3.08 29.13
CA ARG A 887 -10.56 -3.57 30.04
C ARG A 887 -11.92 -2.93 29.78
N GLN A 888 -11.95 -1.59 29.58
CA GLN A 888 -13.17 -0.85 29.25
C GLN A 888 -13.74 -1.27 27.89
N LEU A 889 -12.90 -1.38 26.88
CA LEU A 889 -13.32 -1.84 25.55
C LEU A 889 -13.91 -3.25 25.59
N LEU A 890 -13.26 -4.18 26.30
CA LEU A 890 -13.77 -5.54 26.50
C LEU A 890 -15.15 -5.54 27.16
N ALA A 891 -15.37 -4.72 28.17
CA ALA A 891 -16.69 -4.60 28.81
C ALA A 891 -17.78 -4.17 27.81
N VAL A 892 -17.43 -3.27 26.87
CA VAL A 892 -18.34 -2.83 25.79
C VAL A 892 -18.61 -3.98 24.80
N LEU A 893 -17.57 -4.70 24.35
CA LEU A 893 -17.74 -5.84 23.43
C LEU A 893 -18.57 -6.94 24.04
N GLN A 894 -18.36 -7.25 25.32
CA GLN A 894 -19.14 -8.23 26.06
C GLN A 894 -20.62 -7.82 26.14
N ARG A 895 -20.95 -6.53 26.42
CA ARG A 895 -22.34 -6.00 26.40
C ARG A 895 -23.00 -6.20 25.02
N LEU A 896 -22.28 -6.00 23.93
CA LEU A 896 -22.81 -6.22 22.56
C LEU A 896 -23.18 -7.69 22.36
N VAL A 897 -22.32 -8.61 22.79
CA VAL A 897 -22.55 -10.06 22.66
C VAL A 897 -23.72 -10.50 23.58
N ASP A 898 -23.78 -9.98 24.79
CA ASP A 898 -24.86 -10.28 25.76
C ASP A 898 -26.23 -9.83 25.23
N ALA A 899 -26.28 -8.73 24.46
CA ALA A 899 -27.49 -8.29 23.74
C ALA A 899 -27.88 -9.22 22.57
N GLY A 900 -27.14 -10.32 22.33
CA GLY A 900 -27.44 -11.35 21.32
C GLY A 900 -26.73 -11.15 19.98
N ASN A 901 -25.92 -10.09 19.80
CA ASN A 901 -25.17 -9.82 18.59
C ASN A 901 -23.95 -10.76 18.46
N THR A 902 -23.41 -10.84 17.26
CA THR A 902 -22.17 -11.59 16.98
C THR A 902 -21.04 -10.61 16.79
N VAL A 903 -19.93 -10.83 17.45
CA VAL A 903 -18.75 -9.97 17.38
C VAL A 903 -17.56 -10.79 16.91
N LEU A 904 -17.00 -10.43 15.76
CA LEU A 904 -15.77 -10.98 15.20
C LEU A 904 -14.67 -9.91 15.31
N VAL A 905 -13.55 -10.26 15.91
CA VAL A 905 -12.43 -9.33 16.13
C VAL A 905 -11.16 -9.93 15.55
N ILE A 906 -10.41 -9.18 14.76
CA ILE A 906 -9.02 -9.50 14.45
C ILE A 906 -8.16 -8.92 15.57
N GLU A 907 -7.40 -9.76 16.29
CA GLU A 907 -6.63 -9.29 17.44
C GLU A 907 -5.34 -10.06 17.72
N HIS A 908 -4.39 -9.34 18.33
CA HIS A 908 -3.13 -9.86 18.83
C HIS A 908 -2.99 -9.73 20.35
N ASN A 909 -3.78 -8.86 20.96
CA ASN A 909 -3.75 -8.63 22.40
C ASN A 909 -4.21 -9.87 23.16
N LEU A 910 -3.36 -10.41 24.00
CA LEU A 910 -3.61 -11.66 24.75
C LEU A 910 -4.78 -11.53 25.75
N ASP A 911 -5.01 -10.34 26.30
CA ASP A 911 -6.12 -10.09 27.21
C ASP A 911 -7.49 -10.21 26.50
N VAL A 912 -7.58 -9.76 25.25
CA VAL A 912 -8.78 -9.95 24.43
C VAL A 912 -8.91 -11.41 24.01
N ILE A 913 -7.83 -12.03 23.58
CA ILE A 913 -7.80 -13.43 23.12
C ILE A 913 -8.25 -14.38 24.24
N LYS A 914 -7.73 -14.20 25.48
CA LYS A 914 -8.12 -15.05 26.62
C LYS A 914 -9.57 -14.85 27.03
N CYS A 915 -10.19 -13.70 26.72
CA CYS A 915 -11.58 -13.38 27.04
C CYS A 915 -12.58 -13.80 25.92
N ALA A 916 -12.10 -14.31 24.80
CA ALA A 916 -12.94 -14.75 23.68
C ALA A 916 -13.75 -16.00 24.01
N ASP A 917 -14.93 -16.15 23.40
CA ASP A 917 -15.68 -17.40 23.43
C ASP A 917 -15.09 -18.43 22.46
N ARG A 918 -14.52 -17.95 21.36
CA ARG A 918 -13.87 -18.77 20.32
C ARG A 918 -12.68 -18.04 19.71
N ILE A 919 -11.64 -18.79 19.41
CA ILE A 919 -10.44 -18.35 18.70
C ILE A 919 -10.37 -19.07 17.35
N VAL A 920 -9.90 -18.38 16.33
CA VAL A 920 -9.48 -18.92 15.03
C VAL A 920 -8.06 -18.44 14.78
N ASP A 921 -7.11 -19.36 14.88
CA ASP A 921 -5.66 -19.07 14.74
C ASP A 921 -5.18 -19.42 13.33
N LEU A 922 -4.69 -18.41 12.59
CA LEU A 922 -4.14 -18.55 11.25
C LEU A 922 -2.60 -18.64 11.29
N GLY A 923 -2.06 -19.47 10.42
CA GLY A 923 -0.61 -19.68 10.33
C GLY A 923 -0.24 -20.84 9.41
N PRO A 924 0.81 -21.57 9.77
CA PRO A 924 1.70 -21.40 10.95
C PRO A 924 2.65 -20.21 10.83
N GLU A 925 2.98 -19.80 9.58
CA GLU A 925 3.91 -18.71 9.27
C GLU A 925 3.21 -17.58 8.51
N GLY A 926 3.97 -16.51 8.15
CA GLY A 926 3.52 -15.45 7.24
C GLY A 926 3.69 -15.82 5.76
N GLY A 927 3.08 -15.02 4.86
CA GLY A 927 3.21 -15.16 3.42
C GLY A 927 2.79 -16.54 2.89
N GLU A 928 3.61 -17.13 2.03
CA GLU A 928 3.33 -18.46 1.45
C GLU A 928 3.31 -19.60 2.49
N GLY A 929 4.03 -19.47 3.58
CA GLY A 929 4.00 -20.42 4.70
C GLY A 929 2.70 -20.38 5.51
N GLY A 930 1.89 -19.33 5.34
CA GLY A 930 0.63 -19.10 6.03
C GLY A 930 -0.62 -19.57 5.29
N GLY A 931 -1.71 -18.86 5.51
CA GLY A 931 -2.97 -19.01 4.79
C GLY A 931 -3.79 -20.25 5.17
N ARG A 932 -3.58 -20.84 6.35
CA ARG A 932 -4.33 -21.98 6.88
C ARG A 932 -4.81 -21.71 8.30
N ILE A 933 -5.92 -22.31 8.70
CA ILE A 933 -6.31 -22.37 10.12
C ILE A 933 -5.49 -23.46 10.79
N VAL A 934 -4.67 -23.08 11.75
CA VAL A 934 -3.82 -23.99 12.55
C VAL A 934 -4.61 -24.57 13.71
N ALA A 935 -5.40 -23.73 14.38
CA ALA A 935 -6.25 -24.11 15.50
C ALA A 935 -7.55 -23.31 15.51
N GLN A 936 -8.64 -23.90 15.96
CA GLN A 936 -9.89 -23.20 16.23
C GLN A 936 -10.65 -23.89 17.38
N GLY A 937 -11.21 -23.08 18.27
CA GLY A 937 -11.92 -23.59 19.43
C GLY A 937 -12.00 -22.55 20.54
N THR A 938 -12.29 -22.96 21.75
CA THR A 938 -12.18 -22.09 22.93
C THR A 938 -10.69 -21.79 23.21
N PRO A 939 -10.37 -20.74 23.96
CA PRO A 939 -8.99 -20.45 24.36
C PRO A 939 -8.26 -21.65 24.97
N GLU A 940 -8.97 -22.46 25.78
CA GLU A 940 -8.45 -23.66 26.41
C GLU A 940 -8.12 -24.77 25.39
N GLU A 941 -8.98 -24.95 24.37
CA GLU A 941 -8.74 -25.92 23.29
C GLU A 941 -7.56 -25.50 22.43
N VAL A 942 -7.46 -24.20 22.02
CA VAL A 942 -6.35 -23.68 21.21
C VAL A 942 -5.01 -23.75 22.00
N ALA A 943 -5.04 -23.51 23.32
CA ALA A 943 -3.86 -23.63 24.19
C ALA A 943 -3.29 -25.06 24.25
N SER A 944 -4.06 -26.07 23.86
CA SER A 944 -3.64 -27.47 23.80
C SER A 944 -3.00 -27.89 22.48
N VAL A 945 -3.06 -27.03 21.43
CA VAL A 945 -2.54 -27.32 20.07
C VAL A 945 -1.06 -26.92 19.99
N PRO A 946 -0.11 -27.87 19.85
CA PRO A 946 1.33 -27.57 19.87
C PRO A 946 1.80 -26.69 18.71
N GLU A 947 1.18 -26.81 17.55
CA GLU A 947 1.51 -26.07 16.32
C GLU A 947 1.04 -24.62 16.37
N SER A 948 0.16 -24.25 17.31
CA SER A 948 -0.36 -22.90 17.48
C SER A 948 0.61 -22.04 18.27
N HIS A 949 1.20 -21.05 17.61
CA HIS A 949 2.00 -20.03 18.30
C HIS A 949 1.16 -19.26 19.31
N THR A 950 -0.04 -18.84 18.93
CA THR A 950 -1.01 -18.19 19.83
C THR A 950 -1.34 -19.07 21.01
N GLY A 951 -1.58 -20.37 20.78
CA GLY A 951 -1.88 -21.34 21.84
C GLY A 951 -0.80 -21.41 22.92
N ARG A 952 0.48 -21.30 22.54
CA ARG A 952 1.61 -21.29 23.49
C ARG A 952 1.53 -20.10 24.47
N PHE A 953 1.21 -18.90 23.97
CA PHE A 953 1.08 -17.69 24.80
C PHE A 953 -0.20 -17.71 25.64
N VAL A 954 -1.33 -18.12 25.03
CA VAL A 954 -2.62 -18.26 25.75
C VAL A 954 -2.50 -19.25 26.91
N LYS A 955 -1.77 -20.35 26.74
CA LYS A 955 -1.52 -21.34 27.79
C LYS A 955 -0.87 -20.72 29.03
N LYS A 956 0.14 -19.85 28.85
CA LYS A 956 0.77 -19.09 29.94
C LYS A 956 -0.24 -18.22 30.65
N MET A 957 -1.00 -17.40 29.90
CA MET A 957 -2.00 -16.49 30.46
C MET A 957 -3.12 -17.19 31.22
N LEU A 958 -3.57 -18.37 30.76
CA LEU A 958 -4.59 -19.16 31.44
C LEU A 958 -4.05 -19.82 32.72
N ALA A 959 -2.75 -20.19 32.76
CA ALA A 959 -2.11 -20.72 33.95
C ALA A 959 -1.95 -19.65 35.05
N ASP A 960 -1.52 -18.45 34.67
CA ASP A 960 -1.35 -17.32 35.60
C ASP A 960 -2.69 -16.79 36.15
N GLY A 961 -3.80 -17.04 35.47
CA GLY A 961 -5.15 -16.69 35.90
C GLY A 961 -5.79 -17.67 36.93
N ARG A 962 -5.14 -18.80 37.20
CA ARG A 962 -5.60 -19.81 38.16
C ARG A 962 -4.93 -19.75 39.53
N LEU A 963 -3.98 -18.81 39.70
CA LEU A 963 -3.30 -18.56 40.98
C LEU A 963 -3.98 -17.40 41.76
#